data_dd682d396b0c9c77c4e1b83872c9e584
#
_entry.id   dd682d396b0c9c77c4e1b83872c9e584
#
_cell.length_a   1.000
_cell.length_b   1.000
_cell.length_c   1.000
_cell.angle_alpha   90.00
_cell.angle_beta   90.00
_cell.angle_gamma   90.00
#
_symmetry.space_group_name_H-M   'P 1'
#
loop_
_entity.id
_entity.type
_entity.pdbx_description
1 polymer ?
#
loop_
_entity_poly.entity_id
_entity_poly.type
_entity_poly.pdbx_seq_one_letter_code
_entity_poly.pdbx_strand_id
1 'polypeptide(L)'
;MKKFAIFAASMLGCAMMSAQPAPGSFEQTWTRGPEWLRDGVIYQVYPSSYKDSDGNGIGDIRGVISELDYIESLGVRAIWFNPLFVSGWIDGGYDVIDFYRVDPRFGTNNDMVELIEKAHAKGIKVMLDLVAGHTSDKHPWFIQSSQDTNLQYSDYYIWSDRLPDAKAERDLETMLKDPNYMQNTIGKWMKSEYPRNKFYMKNFYACQPSLNYGYANPDPSRPWEQGVDAPGPKAVRQELKDIIAFWYGKGVDGFRVDMANSLVKNDKDKKEIMNLWREIREWSDKNYPDHVLMAEWGSPKYCLAAGYNIDMDLNGTKAHNRRMYFDRKHQADGGSYFSLNGGQPSVRDLYGNAWPEDKIDSKTTAAEMLKEYYDYFTDCLESTETMGYFAAITGNHDHLRINMGARNTPDQLKVMLTWVLTMPMPILYYGDEIGMRSLVDLPNVEGANHNGKERSGARTPMQWTSGETAGFSTCSPDKLYLPVCTEWSPATSYPQYLDWKKNFEAGKVKPIAKGEITVESQDKDPESILNWTRELIALRKSSEALWADSKFIPVFNESQPYPMVYLRSNGKETFLIALNPTGTRKSLTLNDEVSSYRSMTEGVKGIVNPVASLGKCSYKRTGKGDVLTLDATSGIIIRL
;
A
#
# COMPACT_ATOMS: atom_id res chain seq x y z
N MET A 1 -34.44 -48.48 4.86
CA MET A 1 -34.65 -47.15 5.46
C MET A 1 -33.51 -46.87 6.47
N LYS A 2 -32.34 -46.48 6.01
CA LYS A 2 -31.21 -45.98 6.81
C LYS A 2 -30.04 -45.68 5.84
N LYS A 3 -30.18 -44.68 4.95
CA LYS A 3 -29.09 -44.17 4.10
C LYS A 3 -29.44 -42.77 3.53
N PHE A 4 -30.07 -41.89 4.34
CA PHE A 4 -30.39 -40.53 3.88
C PHE A 4 -30.22 -39.48 5.00
N ALA A 5 -29.19 -39.63 5.87
CA ALA A 5 -29.01 -38.71 6.98
C ALA A 5 -27.53 -38.25 7.19
N ILE A 6 -26.68 -38.31 6.15
CA ILE A 6 -25.25 -37.88 6.29
C ILE A 6 -24.86 -36.85 5.21
N PHE A 7 -25.77 -36.31 4.44
CA PHE A 7 -25.42 -35.30 3.43
C PHE A 7 -25.89 -33.86 3.76
N ALA A 8 -26.47 -33.65 4.95
CA ALA A 8 -26.93 -32.31 5.37
C ALA A 8 -26.04 -31.60 6.38
N ALA A 9 -24.94 -32.20 6.82
CA ALA A 9 -24.05 -31.62 7.83
C ALA A 9 -22.74 -31.03 7.28
N SER A 10 -22.45 -31.16 5.99
CA SER A 10 -21.24 -30.62 5.37
C SER A 10 -21.45 -29.33 4.56
N MET A 11 -22.68 -28.83 4.44
CA MET A 11 -22.96 -27.53 3.82
C MET A 11 -23.18 -26.37 4.82
N LEU A 12 -23.11 -26.62 6.13
CA LEU A 12 -23.19 -25.53 7.13
C LEU A 12 -21.83 -25.03 7.64
N GLY A 13 -20.74 -25.55 7.12
CA GLY A 13 -19.38 -25.17 7.52
C GLY A 13 -18.75 -24.03 6.69
N CYS A 14 -19.32 -23.66 5.53
CA CYS A 14 -18.77 -22.62 4.65
C CYS A 14 -19.50 -21.27 4.70
N ALA A 15 -20.48 -21.09 5.54
CA ALA A 15 -21.31 -19.87 5.58
C ALA A 15 -21.08 -19.00 6.84
N MET A 16 -19.93 -19.13 7.50
CA MET A 16 -19.47 -18.12 8.47
C MET A 16 -18.25 -17.35 7.94
N MET A 17 -18.32 -16.86 6.72
CA MET A 17 -17.71 -15.56 6.41
C MET A 17 -18.56 -14.56 7.22
N SER A 18 -18.07 -14.16 8.38
CA SER A 18 -18.67 -13.06 9.12
C SER A 18 -18.73 -11.86 8.18
N ALA A 19 -19.91 -11.61 7.61
CA ALA A 19 -20.18 -10.32 7.01
C ALA A 19 -19.79 -9.30 8.07
N GLN A 20 -18.81 -8.43 7.76
CA GLN A 20 -18.52 -7.31 8.64
C GLN A 20 -19.85 -6.55 8.76
N PRO A 21 -20.30 -6.24 9.98
CA PRO A 21 -21.52 -5.47 10.13
C PRO A 21 -21.41 -4.21 9.30
N ALA A 22 -22.46 -3.88 8.57
CA ALA A 22 -22.51 -2.61 7.87
C ALA A 22 -22.26 -1.49 8.90
N PRO A 23 -21.46 -0.47 8.59
CA PRO A 23 -21.31 0.69 9.46
C PRO A 23 -22.71 1.19 9.81
N GLY A 24 -22.96 1.46 11.12
CA GLY A 24 -24.26 1.94 11.56
C GLY A 24 -24.73 3.13 10.73
N SER A 25 -26.02 3.31 10.53
CA SER A 25 -26.59 4.43 9.80
C SER A 25 -26.08 5.75 10.40
N PHE A 26 -25.35 6.52 9.61
CA PHE A 26 -24.90 7.87 9.93
C PHE A 26 -25.25 8.78 8.75
N GLU A 27 -25.47 10.04 9.03
CA GLU A 27 -25.61 11.06 7.99
C GLU A 27 -24.22 11.49 7.53
N GLN A 28 -23.92 11.24 6.28
CA GLN A 28 -22.64 11.67 5.68
C GLN A 28 -22.70 13.17 5.42
N THR A 29 -21.78 13.90 6.03
CA THR A 29 -21.70 15.37 5.92
C THR A 29 -20.61 15.85 4.96
N TRP A 30 -19.78 14.93 4.44
CA TRP A 30 -18.63 15.23 3.57
C TRP A 30 -18.79 14.72 2.14
N THR A 31 -18.03 15.31 1.23
CA THR A 31 -17.85 14.82 -0.13
C THR A 31 -16.76 13.75 -0.21
N ARG A 32 -16.70 13.00 -1.33
CA ARG A 32 -15.64 11.97 -1.56
C ARG A 32 -14.23 12.53 -1.46
N GLY A 33 -14.03 13.79 -1.85
CA GLY A 33 -12.76 14.50 -1.83
C GLY A 33 -12.69 15.63 -2.83
N PRO A 34 -11.60 16.38 -2.85
CA PRO A 34 -11.39 17.47 -3.80
C PRO A 34 -11.23 16.96 -5.23
N GLU A 35 -11.49 17.85 -6.19
CA GLU A 35 -11.48 17.56 -7.63
C GLU A 35 -10.14 16.94 -8.10
N TRP A 36 -9.03 17.40 -7.53
CA TRP A 36 -7.70 16.96 -7.94
C TRP A 36 -7.41 15.46 -7.66
N LEU A 37 -8.22 14.78 -6.82
CA LEU A 37 -8.11 13.34 -6.60
C LEU A 37 -8.67 12.51 -7.75
N ARG A 38 -9.63 13.03 -8.52
CA ARG A 38 -10.42 12.21 -9.44
C ARG A 38 -9.60 11.61 -10.57
N ASP A 39 -8.73 12.39 -11.20
CA ASP A 39 -7.86 11.92 -12.29
C ASP A 39 -6.50 11.42 -11.78
N GLY A 40 -6.23 11.58 -10.48
CA GLY A 40 -4.92 11.48 -9.88
C GLY A 40 -4.32 10.09 -9.81
N VAL A 41 -3.00 10.08 -9.88
CA VAL A 41 -2.12 9.02 -9.40
C VAL A 41 -1.29 9.62 -8.27
N ILE A 42 -1.24 8.95 -7.13
CA ILE A 42 -0.39 9.35 -6.00
C ILE A 42 0.95 8.64 -6.15
N TYR A 43 2.05 9.38 -6.04
CA TYR A 43 3.41 8.87 -6.10
C TYR A 43 4.01 8.82 -4.70
N GLN A 44 4.25 7.63 -4.18
CA GLN A 44 4.83 7.45 -2.84
C GLN A 44 6.35 7.52 -2.90
N VAL A 45 6.94 8.39 -2.08
CA VAL A 45 8.39 8.59 -1.97
C VAL A 45 8.87 8.21 -0.57
N TYR A 46 9.89 7.34 -0.50
CA TYR A 46 10.65 7.07 0.73
C TYR A 46 11.87 8.00 0.77
N PRO A 47 11.85 9.05 1.62
CA PRO A 47 12.80 10.16 1.50
C PRO A 47 14.26 9.73 1.60
N SER A 48 14.60 8.87 2.58
CA SER A 48 15.98 8.38 2.79
C SER A 48 16.60 7.72 1.56
N SER A 49 15.78 7.30 0.58
CA SER A 49 16.23 6.52 -0.58
C SER A 49 15.84 7.12 -1.92
N TYR A 50 15.37 8.37 -1.97
CA TYR A 50 14.94 8.95 -3.24
C TYR A 50 16.07 9.66 -3.97
N LYS A 51 16.71 10.66 -3.35
CA LYS A 51 17.84 11.39 -3.90
C LYS A 51 18.63 12.07 -2.78
N ASP A 52 19.93 11.88 -2.75
CA ASP A 52 20.87 12.50 -1.83
C ASP A 52 21.55 13.69 -2.51
N SER A 53 21.34 14.89 -2.00
CA SER A 53 21.88 16.13 -2.58
C SER A 53 23.21 16.56 -1.98
N ASP A 54 23.53 16.14 -0.75
CA ASP A 54 24.72 16.58 -0.01
C ASP A 54 25.85 15.54 0.06
N GLY A 55 25.59 14.33 -0.45
CA GLY A 55 26.59 13.27 -0.54
C GLY A 55 26.85 12.54 0.79
N ASN A 56 25.89 12.54 1.70
CA ASN A 56 26.01 11.83 2.97
C ASN A 56 25.56 10.37 2.92
N GLY A 57 24.94 9.92 1.82
CA GLY A 57 24.47 8.55 1.59
C GLY A 57 23.00 8.34 1.94
N ILE A 58 22.29 9.38 2.35
CA ILE A 58 20.87 9.39 2.71
C ILE A 58 20.15 10.44 1.86
N GLY A 59 19.01 10.12 1.30
CA GLY A 59 18.19 11.06 0.53
C GLY A 59 17.62 12.19 1.38
N ASP A 60 17.36 13.33 0.76
CA ASP A 60 16.93 14.56 1.43
C ASP A 60 15.92 15.36 0.61
N ILE A 61 15.32 16.40 1.21
CA ILE A 61 14.30 17.25 0.57
C ILE A 61 14.87 17.99 -0.64
N ARG A 62 16.12 18.47 -0.56
CA ARG A 62 16.76 19.16 -1.70
C ARG A 62 17.03 18.23 -2.86
N GLY A 63 17.34 16.97 -2.58
CA GLY A 63 17.42 15.92 -3.59
C GLY A 63 16.05 15.70 -4.27
N VAL A 64 14.96 15.64 -3.51
CA VAL A 64 13.62 15.56 -4.11
C VAL A 64 13.29 16.79 -4.96
N ILE A 65 13.63 17.99 -4.49
CA ILE A 65 13.45 19.24 -5.24
C ILE A 65 14.19 19.17 -6.59
N SER A 66 15.39 18.61 -6.63
CA SER A 66 16.17 18.49 -7.88
C SER A 66 15.52 17.58 -8.92
N GLU A 67 14.66 16.65 -8.49
CA GLU A 67 14.00 15.66 -9.33
C GLU A 67 12.50 15.95 -9.57
N LEU A 68 12.00 17.15 -9.21
CA LEU A 68 10.59 17.52 -9.43
C LEU A 68 10.20 17.55 -10.91
N ASP A 69 11.13 17.85 -11.82
CA ASP A 69 10.89 17.79 -13.27
C ASP A 69 10.63 16.35 -13.74
N TYR A 70 11.37 15.41 -13.17
CA TYR A 70 11.11 13.98 -13.42
C TYR A 70 9.74 13.57 -12.90
N ILE A 71 9.38 13.95 -11.66
CA ILE A 71 8.08 13.61 -11.08
C ILE A 71 6.95 14.23 -11.89
N GLU A 72 7.09 15.49 -12.35
CA GLU A 72 6.14 16.14 -13.26
C GLU A 72 6.00 15.34 -14.57
N SER A 73 7.12 14.84 -15.13
CA SER A 73 7.14 14.08 -16.37
C SER A 73 6.41 12.73 -16.28
N LEU A 74 6.25 12.17 -15.08
CA LEU A 74 5.41 10.99 -14.84
C LEU A 74 3.92 11.32 -15.00
N GLY A 75 3.52 12.58 -14.81
CA GLY A 75 2.14 13.02 -14.87
C GLY A 75 1.34 12.77 -13.59
N VAL A 76 1.98 12.40 -12.48
CA VAL A 76 1.33 12.16 -11.18
C VAL A 76 0.69 13.43 -10.63
N ARG A 77 -0.33 13.29 -9.77
CA ARG A 77 -1.08 14.42 -9.23
C ARG A 77 -0.64 14.81 -7.83
N ALA A 78 -0.12 13.87 -7.07
CA ALA A 78 0.36 14.11 -5.71
C ALA A 78 1.59 13.28 -5.38
N ILE A 79 2.43 13.79 -4.49
CA ILE A 79 3.51 13.05 -3.84
C ILE A 79 3.07 12.76 -2.41
N TRP A 80 3.22 11.51 -1.97
CA TRP A 80 3.10 11.13 -0.58
C TRP A 80 4.47 10.75 -0.03
N PHE A 81 4.95 11.51 0.96
CA PHE A 81 6.20 11.23 1.67
C PHE A 81 5.99 10.33 2.87
N ASN A 82 6.80 9.26 3.00
CA ASN A 82 6.99 8.57 4.27
C ASN A 82 7.56 9.52 5.33
N PRO A 83 7.58 9.15 6.64
CA PRO A 83 7.84 10.10 7.71
C PRO A 83 9.09 10.95 7.52
N LEU A 84 8.93 12.26 7.68
CA LEU A 84 9.98 13.28 7.56
C LEU A 84 10.25 13.99 8.89
N PHE A 85 9.46 13.72 9.93
CA PHE A 85 9.55 14.40 11.21
C PHE A 85 10.75 13.91 12.03
N VAL A 86 11.22 14.73 12.98
CA VAL A 86 12.30 14.33 13.89
C VAL A 86 11.96 13.01 14.56
N SER A 87 12.84 12.03 14.43
CA SER A 87 12.61 10.66 14.86
C SER A 87 13.78 10.07 15.64
N GLY A 88 13.50 8.98 16.36
CA GLY A 88 14.53 8.16 17.00
C GLY A 88 15.20 7.16 16.06
N TRP A 89 14.67 6.98 14.85
CA TRP A 89 15.17 6.10 13.80
C TRP A 89 15.25 4.61 14.19
N ILE A 90 14.39 4.19 15.11
CA ILE A 90 14.26 2.77 15.47
C ILE A 90 13.28 2.06 14.53
N ASP A 91 12.33 2.80 13.95
CA ASP A 91 11.33 2.29 13.01
C ASP A 91 11.22 3.18 11.75
N GLY A 92 12.34 3.47 11.11
CA GLY A 92 12.36 4.14 9.80
C GLY A 92 11.61 5.49 9.76
N GLY A 93 11.61 6.24 10.86
CA GLY A 93 10.92 7.53 10.97
C GLY A 93 9.57 7.49 11.69
N TYR A 94 9.01 6.30 11.95
CA TYR A 94 7.71 6.16 12.62
C TYR A 94 7.76 6.33 14.15
N ASP A 95 8.94 6.36 14.79
CA ASP A 95 9.12 6.69 16.20
C ASP A 95 9.40 8.19 16.35
N VAL A 96 8.35 9.03 16.19
CA VAL A 96 8.41 10.49 16.11
C VAL A 96 8.77 11.12 17.46
N ILE A 97 9.74 12.04 17.46
CA ILE A 97 10.17 12.85 18.63
C ILE A 97 9.60 14.26 18.59
N ASP A 98 9.36 14.83 17.40
CA ASP A 98 8.82 16.17 17.22
C ASP A 98 8.01 16.25 15.92
N PHE A 99 6.70 16.40 16.05
CA PHE A 99 5.76 16.48 14.92
C PHE A 99 5.80 17.82 14.16
N TYR A 100 6.39 18.85 14.74
CA TYR A 100 6.39 20.20 14.19
C TYR A 100 7.66 20.56 13.44
N ARG A 101 8.59 19.61 13.34
CA ARG A 101 9.90 19.84 12.75
C ARG A 101 10.32 18.71 11.82
N VAL A 102 10.78 19.08 10.64
CA VAL A 102 11.49 18.18 9.72
C VAL A 102 12.77 17.69 10.39
N ASP A 103 13.06 16.39 10.26
CA ASP A 103 14.32 15.82 10.78
C ASP A 103 15.51 16.45 10.07
N PRO A 104 16.55 16.90 10.82
CA PRO A 104 17.78 17.45 10.23
C PRO A 104 18.45 16.55 9.18
N ARG A 105 18.21 15.25 9.21
CA ARG A 105 18.63 14.29 8.18
C ARG A 105 18.13 14.67 6.78
N PHE A 106 16.92 15.23 6.70
CA PHE A 106 16.26 15.57 5.45
C PHE A 106 16.31 17.06 5.11
N GLY A 107 16.70 17.91 6.06
CA GLY A 107 16.71 19.35 5.90
C GLY A 107 15.93 20.09 6.99
N THR A 108 15.23 21.14 6.61
CA THR A 108 14.50 22.05 7.51
C THR A 108 13.04 22.20 7.11
N ASN A 109 12.23 22.82 7.99
CA ASN A 109 10.88 23.23 7.64
C ASN A 109 10.83 24.19 6.44
N ASN A 110 11.86 25.03 6.26
CA ASN A 110 11.93 25.94 5.11
C ASN A 110 12.22 25.17 3.81
N ASP A 111 13.06 24.14 3.84
CA ASP A 111 13.27 23.27 2.69
C ASP A 111 11.97 22.55 2.30
N MET A 112 11.15 22.16 3.29
CA MET A 112 9.84 21.56 3.04
C MET A 112 8.86 22.55 2.41
N VAL A 113 8.82 23.80 2.88
CA VAL A 113 7.99 24.85 2.26
C VAL A 113 8.43 25.11 0.83
N GLU A 114 9.73 25.21 0.56
CA GLU A 114 10.28 25.36 -0.80
C GLU A 114 9.86 24.20 -1.73
N LEU A 115 9.92 22.95 -1.21
CA LEU A 115 9.47 21.78 -1.95
C LEU A 115 7.99 21.90 -2.32
N ILE A 116 7.14 22.26 -1.33
CA ILE A 116 5.68 22.41 -1.54
C ILE A 116 5.40 23.48 -2.60
N GLU A 117 6.01 24.66 -2.49
CA GLU A 117 5.83 25.76 -3.45
C GLU A 117 6.23 25.35 -4.86
N LYS A 118 7.36 24.66 -5.02
CA LYS A 118 7.84 24.18 -6.32
C LYS A 118 6.98 23.04 -6.89
N ALA A 119 6.50 22.13 -6.04
CA ALA A 119 5.58 21.08 -6.45
C ALA A 119 4.24 21.68 -6.91
N HIS A 120 3.69 22.64 -6.16
CA HIS A 120 2.46 23.35 -6.50
C HIS A 120 2.59 24.12 -7.82
N ALA A 121 3.74 24.75 -8.09
CA ALA A 121 4.00 25.42 -9.36
C ALA A 121 3.95 24.46 -10.57
N LYS A 122 4.12 23.16 -10.34
CA LYS A 122 4.00 22.07 -11.33
C LYS A 122 2.63 21.38 -11.29
N GLY A 123 1.70 21.85 -10.46
CA GLY A 123 0.38 21.24 -10.29
C GLY A 123 0.40 19.92 -9.51
N ILE A 124 1.46 19.68 -8.74
CA ILE A 124 1.64 18.49 -7.92
C ILE A 124 1.32 18.82 -6.46
N LYS A 125 0.43 18.05 -5.86
CA LYS A 125 0.05 18.13 -4.45
C LYS A 125 1.04 17.40 -3.56
N VAL A 126 1.15 17.81 -2.28
CA VAL A 126 2.11 17.23 -1.32
C VAL A 126 1.38 16.70 -0.11
N MET A 127 1.58 15.41 0.18
CA MET A 127 1.02 14.70 1.33
C MET A 127 2.16 14.18 2.23
N LEU A 128 1.97 14.27 3.53
CA LEU A 128 2.91 13.75 4.52
C LEU A 128 2.36 12.51 5.22
N ASP A 129 3.24 11.76 5.87
CA ASP A 129 2.85 10.66 6.76
C ASP A 129 2.59 11.19 8.17
N LEU A 130 1.44 10.82 8.76
CA LEU A 130 1.01 11.23 10.10
C LEU A 130 0.94 10.02 11.02
N VAL A 131 1.88 9.94 11.96
CA VAL A 131 1.92 8.89 12.97
C VAL A 131 0.98 9.27 14.13
N ALA A 132 -0.31 8.97 13.98
CA ALA A 132 -1.32 9.40 14.95
C ALA A 132 -1.41 8.54 16.22
N GLY A 133 -0.93 7.29 16.17
CA GLY A 133 -1.19 6.28 17.22
C GLY A 133 -0.19 6.25 18.38
N HIS A 134 0.99 6.82 18.20
CA HIS A 134 2.09 6.74 19.17
C HIS A 134 3.14 7.84 18.94
N THR A 135 4.09 7.93 19.85
CA THR A 135 5.30 8.73 19.70
C THR A 135 6.52 7.86 19.94
N SER A 136 7.73 8.40 19.76
CA SER A 136 8.92 7.82 20.37
C SER A 136 8.85 7.89 21.90
N ASP A 137 9.51 6.96 22.59
CA ASP A 137 9.77 7.05 24.03
C ASP A 137 10.70 8.23 24.39
N LYS A 138 11.32 8.86 23.40
CA LYS A 138 12.14 10.09 23.53
C LYS A 138 11.33 11.37 23.30
N HIS A 139 10.05 11.27 22.96
CA HIS A 139 9.20 12.44 22.76
C HIS A 139 9.03 13.23 24.07
N PRO A 140 9.13 14.57 24.06
CA PRO A 140 8.98 15.40 25.27
C PRO A 140 7.68 15.14 26.05
N TRP A 141 6.57 14.84 25.36
CA TRP A 141 5.31 14.47 26.02
C TRP A 141 5.44 13.20 26.84
N PHE A 142 6.08 12.16 26.28
CA PHE A 142 6.27 10.89 26.98
C PHE A 142 7.23 11.05 28.16
N ILE A 143 8.34 11.73 27.95
CA ILE A 143 9.32 12.01 29.03
C ILE A 143 8.63 12.74 30.18
N GLN A 144 7.83 13.79 29.91
CA GLN A 144 7.13 14.50 30.96
C GLN A 144 6.04 13.63 31.60
N SER A 145 5.26 12.90 30.80
CA SER A 145 4.23 11.97 31.27
C SER A 145 4.78 10.86 32.17
N SER A 146 6.05 10.46 31.96
CA SER A 146 6.70 9.39 32.72
C SER A 146 7.16 9.81 34.12
N GLN A 147 7.15 11.10 34.46
CA GLN A 147 7.66 11.62 35.73
C GLN A 147 6.58 11.70 36.82
N ASP A 148 5.39 12.23 36.51
CA ASP A 148 4.33 12.49 37.48
C ASP A 148 2.94 12.41 36.84
N THR A 149 1.93 12.24 37.70
CA THR A 149 0.50 12.21 37.32
C THR A 149 -0.12 13.60 37.22
N ASN A 150 0.54 14.65 37.65
CA ASN A 150 0.01 16.01 37.74
C ASN A 150 0.61 16.97 36.71
N LEU A 151 1.33 16.48 35.71
CA LEU A 151 1.94 17.28 34.65
C LEU A 151 1.02 17.39 33.43
N GLN A 152 1.27 18.37 32.59
CA GLN A 152 0.45 18.69 31.42
C GLN A 152 0.14 17.49 30.53
N TYR A 153 1.14 16.64 30.25
CA TYR A 153 1.02 15.49 29.35
C TYR A 153 0.78 14.15 30.06
N SER A 154 0.48 14.20 31.37
CA SER A 154 0.35 12.98 32.19
C SER A 154 -0.63 11.97 31.61
N ASP A 155 -1.77 12.41 31.07
CA ASP A 155 -2.81 11.56 30.53
C ASP A 155 -2.73 11.33 29.00
N TYR A 156 -1.65 11.80 28.36
CA TYR A 156 -1.42 11.57 26.93
C TYR A 156 -1.04 10.12 26.60
N TYR A 157 -0.60 9.36 27.61
CA TYR A 157 -0.21 7.95 27.46
C TYR A 157 -0.94 7.07 28.49
N ILE A 158 -0.94 5.78 28.23
CA ILE A 158 -1.64 4.80 29.07
C ILE A 158 -0.65 4.12 29.99
N TRP A 159 -0.77 4.39 31.29
CA TRP A 159 0.09 3.89 32.35
C TRP A 159 -0.68 2.98 33.33
N SER A 160 0.01 1.97 33.89
CA SER A 160 -0.60 1.06 34.88
C SER A 160 0.42 0.56 35.89
N ASP A 161 -0.05 0.33 37.15
CA ASP A 161 0.76 -0.31 38.19
C ASP A 161 0.74 -1.84 38.12
N ARG A 162 -0.13 -2.40 37.29
CA ARG A 162 -0.26 -3.85 37.09
C ARG A 162 -0.60 -4.18 35.63
N LEU A 163 -0.25 -5.38 35.21
CA LEU A 163 -0.70 -5.89 33.92
C LEU A 163 -2.18 -6.29 33.96
N PRO A 164 -2.92 -6.20 32.85
CA PRO A 164 -4.35 -6.46 32.82
C PRO A 164 -4.72 -7.92 33.09
N ASP A 165 -3.85 -8.86 32.67
CA ASP A 165 -4.10 -10.31 32.75
C ASP A 165 -2.82 -11.12 32.56
N ALA A 166 -2.91 -12.43 32.80
CA ALA A 166 -1.80 -13.37 32.64
C ALA A 166 -1.29 -13.52 31.19
N LYS A 167 -2.09 -13.13 30.19
CA LYS A 167 -1.61 -13.09 28.80
C LYS A 167 -0.61 -11.96 28.61
N ALA A 168 -0.91 -10.78 29.14
CA ALA A 168 0.00 -9.64 29.10
C ALA A 168 1.32 -9.93 29.82
N GLU A 169 1.29 -10.70 30.92
CA GLU A 169 2.50 -11.15 31.62
C GLU A 169 3.36 -12.07 30.73
N ARG A 170 2.76 -13.08 30.12
CA ARG A 170 3.48 -14.00 29.22
C ARG A 170 4.03 -13.30 27.98
N ASP A 171 3.24 -12.40 27.39
CA ASP A 171 3.66 -11.64 26.21
C ASP A 171 4.89 -10.78 26.54
N LEU A 172 4.88 -10.09 27.70
CA LEU A 172 5.99 -9.26 28.18
C LEU A 172 7.24 -10.11 28.46
N GLU A 173 7.11 -11.23 29.17
CA GLU A 173 8.20 -12.15 29.43
C GLU A 173 8.82 -12.69 28.13
N THR A 174 7.99 -13.02 27.15
CA THR A 174 8.44 -13.53 25.84
C THR A 174 9.19 -12.45 25.08
N MET A 175 8.66 -11.23 25.05
CA MET A 175 9.29 -10.10 24.37
C MET A 175 10.65 -9.77 24.99
N LEU A 176 10.76 -9.72 26.32
CA LEU A 176 12.03 -9.38 27.02
C LEU A 176 13.14 -10.43 26.85
N LYS A 177 12.83 -11.63 26.35
CA LYS A 177 13.83 -12.64 25.98
C LYS A 177 14.49 -12.37 24.62
N ASP A 178 13.88 -11.53 23.79
CA ASP A 178 14.43 -11.12 22.50
C ASP A 178 15.55 -10.08 22.72
N PRO A 179 16.79 -10.30 22.28
CA PRO A 179 17.85 -9.31 22.40
C PRO A 179 17.53 -8.02 21.65
N ASN A 180 16.63 -8.07 20.66
CA ASN A 180 16.14 -6.90 19.91
C ASN A 180 14.74 -6.47 20.34
N TYR A 181 14.38 -6.66 21.61
CA TYR A 181 13.02 -6.42 22.12
C TYR A 181 12.49 -5.00 21.83
N MET A 182 13.34 -4.01 21.66
CA MET A 182 12.93 -2.64 21.30
C MET A 182 12.19 -2.58 19.95
N GLN A 183 12.48 -3.53 19.05
CA GLN A 183 11.83 -3.70 17.74
C GLN A 183 10.84 -4.88 17.72
N ASN A 184 10.43 -5.36 18.88
CA ASN A 184 9.52 -6.49 18.99
C ASN A 184 8.06 -6.02 19.11
N THR A 185 7.16 -6.68 18.39
CA THR A 185 5.72 -6.35 18.33
C THR A 185 4.85 -7.19 19.26
N ILE A 186 5.42 -8.17 19.96
CA ILE A 186 4.67 -9.06 20.87
C ILE A 186 4.09 -8.26 22.03
N GLY A 187 2.83 -8.51 22.35
CA GLY A 187 2.13 -7.89 23.45
C GLY A 187 1.87 -6.39 23.27
N LYS A 188 1.28 -5.78 24.28
CA LYS A 188 0.91 -4.36 24.28
C LYS A 188 1.49 -3.58 25.45
N TRP A 189 2.14 -4.22 26.40
CA TRP A 189 2.64 -3.63 27.63
C TRP A 189 4.15 -3.73 27.74
N MET A 190 4.75 -2.64 28.20
CA MET A 190 6.17 -2.52 28.50
C MET A 190 6.37 -2.30 29.99
N LYS A 191 7.44 -2.90 30.53
CA LYS A 191 7.91 -2.56 31.87
C LYS A 191 8.49 -1.15 31.85
N SER A 192 8.09 -0.34 32.82
CA SER A 192 8.58 1.03 32.97
C SER A 192 9.80 1.07 33.90
N GLU A 193 10.83 1.77 33.49
CA GLU A 193 11.97 2.15 34.33
C GLU A 193 11.81 3.60 34.86
N TYR A 194 10.66 4.24 34.56
CA TYR A 194 10.35 5.61 34.93
C TYR A 194 9.65 5.71 36.30
N PRO A 195 9.68 6.89 36.97
CA PRO A 195 9.11 7.05 38.30
C PRO A 195 7.60 6.82 38.43
N ARG A 196 6.83 7.11 37.37
CA ARG A 196 5.37 7.23 37.44
C ARG A 196 4.67 5.93 37.80
N ASN A 197 4.80 4.88 36.95
CA ASN A 197 4.08 3.61 37.10
C ASN A 197 4.97 2.45 36.65
N LYS A 198 4.55 1.20 36.97
CA LYS A 198 5.32 0.01 36.65
C LYS A 198 5.29 -0.37 35.17
N PHE A 199 4.22 0.02 34.47
CA PHE A 199 4.00 -0.38 33.08
C PHE A 199 3.42 0.77 32.27
N TYR A 200 3.73 0.79 30.96
CA TYR A 200 3.05 1.64 29.98
C TYR A 200 2.61 0.81 28.77
N MET A 201 1.59 1.29 28.05
CA MET A 201 1.12 0.64 26.84
C MET A 201 1.94 1.11 25.64
N LYS A 202 2.37 0.15 24.80
CA LYS A 202 2.97 0.42 23.49
C LYS A 202 1.94 0.22 22.37
N ASN A 203 2.15 0.89 21.23
CA ASN A 203 1.33 0.69 20.04
C ASN A 203 1.89 -0.41 19.14
N PHE A 204 3.09 -0.24 18.63
CA PHE A 204 3.76 -1.19 17.73
C PHE A 204 5.07 -1.70 18.34
N TYR A 205 6.20 -1.01 18.19
CA TYR A 205 7.45 -1.37 18.84
C TYR A 205 7.50 -0.96 20.31
N ALA A 206 8.41 -1.54 21.05
CA ALA A 206 8.59 -1.22 22.47
C ALA A 206 8.93 0.25 22.72
N CYS A 207 9.68 0.87 21.81
CA CYS A 207 10.02 2.31 21.85
C CYS A 207 8.87 3.24 21.41
N GLN A 208 7.69 2.70 21.13
CA GLN A 208 6.55 3.48 20.62
C GLN A 208 5.39 3.47 21.61
N PRO A 209 5.45 4.27 22.70
CA PRO A 209 4.36 4.38 23.67
C PRO A 209 3.08 4.88 22.98
N SER A 210 1.97 4.19 23.27
CA SER A 210 0.67 4.47 22.68
C SER A 210 0.09 5.77 23.21
N LEU A 211 -0.31 6.66 22.32
CA LEU A 211 -1.12 7.82 22.69
C LEU A 211 -2.50 7.37 23.17
N ASN A 212 -3.04 8.11 24.15
CA ASN A 212 -4.28 7.80 24.84
C ASN A 212 -5.48 8.48 24.15
N TYR A 213 -6.07 7.80 23.19
CA TYR A 213 -7.35 8.21 22.60
C TYR A 213 -8.58 7.65 23.34
N GLY A 214 -8.35 6.97 24.45
CA GLY A 214 -9.39 6.38 25.30
C GLY A 214 -9.79 4.96 24.90
N TYR A 215 -10.68 4.43 25.69
CA TYR A 215 -11.30 3.12 25.53
C TYR A 215 -12.77 3.29 25.17
N ALA A 216 -13.25 2.57 24.17
CA ALA A 216 -14.67 2.55 23.79
C ALA A 216 -15.53 1.92 24.90
N ASN A 217 -15.00 0.89 25.54
CA ASN A 217 -15.66 0.17 26.64
C ASN A 217 -14.66 0.01 27.80
N PRO A 218 -14.46 1.05 28.64
CA PRO A 218 -13.56 1.00 29.77
C PRO A 218 -14.05 0.04 30.85
N ASP A 219 -13.13 -0.75 31.41
CA ASP A 219 -13.41 -1.63 32.55
C ASP A 219 -13.25 -0.83 33.86
N PRO A 220 -14.31 -0.67 34.68
CA PRO A 220 -14.22 0.07 35.93
C PRO A 220 -13.19 -0.47 36.94
N SER A 221 -12.79 -1.73 36.82
CA SER A 221 -11.77 -2.34 37.68
C SER A 221 -10.34 -1.96 37.25
N ARG A 222 -10.20 -1.25 36.13
CA ARG A 222 -8.93 -0.85 35.51
C ARG A 222 -8.83 0.68 35.43
N PRO A 223 -8.32 1.34 36.47
CA PRO A 223 -8.30 2.80 36.56
C PRO A 223 -7.59 3.53 35.41
N TRP A 224 -6.73 2.83 34.66
CA TRP A 224 -6.04 3.38 33.50
C TRP A 224 -6.88 3.40 32.21
N GLU A 225 -8.03 2.73 32.20
CA GLU A 225 -8.94 2.70 31.06
C GLU A 225 -9.86 3.93 31.09
N GLN A 226 -9.36 5.05 30.61
CA GLN A 226 -10.15 6.27 30.44
C GLN A 226 -11.09 6.11 29.24
N GLY A 227 -12.35 6.57 29.38
CA GLY A 227 -13.29 6.64 28.26
C GLY A 227 -12.87 7.68 27.22
N VAL A 228 -13.35 7.55 25.98
CA VAL A 228 -13.03 8.46 24.87
C VAL A 228 -13.31 9.93 25.16
N ASP A 229 -14.25 10.23 26.05
CA ASP A 229 -14.64 11.59 26.44
C ASP A 229 -13.88 12.16 27.65
N ALA A 230 -12.95 11.39 28.23
CA ALA A 230 -12.15 11.87 29.33
C ALA A 230 -11.19 13.01 28.89
N PRO A 231 -10.74 13.85 29.85
CA PRO A 231 -9.90 15.00 29.52
C PRO A 231 -8.62 14.65 28.77
N GLY A 232 -7.90 13.58 29.15
CA GLY A 232 -6.67 13.13 28.49
C GLY A 232 -6.89 12.77 27.01
N PRO A 233 -7.80 11.84 26.68
CA PRO A 233 -8.16 11.53 25.30
C PRO A 233 -8.60 12.73 24.47
N LYS A 234 -9.36 13.68 25.04
CA LYS A 234 -9.74 14.92 24.35
C LYS A 234 -8.54 15.81 24.06
N ALA A 235 -7.59 15.93 25.01
CA ALA A 235 -6.38 16.70 24.81
C ALA A 235 -5.51 16.09 23.69
N VAL A 236 -5.36 14.78 23.64
CA VAL A 236 -4.63 14.09 22.58
C VAL A 236 -5.28 14.31 21.20
N ARG A 237 -6.62 14.29 21.12
CA ARG A 237 -7.31 14.62 19.85
C ARG A 237 -7.11 16.07 19.43
N GLN A 238 -7.01 17.00 20.39
CA GLN A 238 -6.72 18.40 20.08
C GLN A 238 -5.31 18.56 19.53
N GLU A 239 -4.30 17.91 20.13
CA GLU A 239 -2.92 17.90 19.61
C GLU A 239 -2.86 17.34 18.18
N LEU A 240 -3.63 16.29 17.88
CA LEU A 240 -3.71 15.75 16.51
C LEU A 240 -4.21 16.81 15.52
N LYS A 241 -5.26 17.58 15.89
CA LYS A 241 -5.75 18.69 15.08
C LYS A 241 -4.71 19.80 14.93
N ASP A 242 -3.97 20.11 16.00
CA ASP A 242 -2.96 21.17 15.99
C ASP A 242 -1.75 20.79 15.10
N ILE A 243 -1.33 19.53 15.10
CA ILE A 243 -0.30 19.00 14.18
C ILE A 243 -0.78 19.13 12.74
N ILE A 244 -2.00 18.69 12.44
CA ILE A 244 -2.60 18.77 11.10
C ILE A 244 -2.67 20.24 10.65
N ALA A 245 -3.19 21.15 11.50
CA ALA A 245 -3.31 22.57 11.20
C ALA A 245 -1.95 23.23 10.93
N PHE A 246 -0.92 22.87 11.68
CA PHE A 246 0.42 23.41 11.51
C PHE A 246 0.98 23.14 10.09
N TRP A 247 0.86 21.90 9.61
CA TRP A 247 1.39 21.52 8.32
C TRP A 247 0.48 21.98 7.16
N TYR A 248 -0.83 21.97 7.34
CA TYR A 248 -1.76 22.55 6.40
C TYR A 248 -1.50 24.07 6.23
N GLY A 249 -1.20 24.76 7.33
CA GLY A 249 -0.78 26.17 7.31
C GLY A 249 0.55 26.42 6.57
N LYS A 250 1.35 25.38 6.34
CA LYS A 250 2.58 25.44 5.52
C LYS A 250 2.38 25.01 4.07
N GLY A 251 1.15 24.65 3.69
CA GLY A 251 0.80 24.29 2.31
C GLY A 251 0.76 22.78 2.03
N VAL A 252 0.89 21.92 3.02
CA VAL A 252 0.65 20.48 2.85
C VAL A 252 -0.80 20.25 2.44
N ASP A 253 -1.07 19.41 1.45
CA ASP A 253 -2.39 19.16 0.87
C ASP A 253 -3.12 17.93 1.48
N GLY A 254 -2.43 17.14 2.26
CA GLY A 254 -3.04 15.97 2.90
C GLY A 254 -2.09 15.15 3.74
N PHE A 255 -2.66 14.16 4.39
CA PHE A 255 -1.90 13.19 5.19
C PHE A 255 -2.29 11.75 4.85
N ARG A 256 -1.29 10.87 4.84
CA ARG A 256 -1.49 9.45 5.06
C ARG A 256 -1.36 9.18 6.56
N VAL A 257 -2.37 8.58 7.15
CA VAL A 257 -2.43 8.31 8.59
C VAL A 257 -2.00 6.88 8.86
N ASP A 258 -0.90 6.75 9.61
CA ASP A 258 -0.35 5.47 10.04
C ASP A 258 -1.28 4.75 11.01
N MET A 259 -1.48 3.43 10.82
CA MET A 259 -2.26 2.56 11.69
C MET A 259 -3.60 3.18 12.14
N ALA A 260 -4.31 3.84 11.23
CA ALA A 260 -5.48 4.69 11.50
C ALA A 260 -6.60 4.01 12.32
N ASN A 261 -6.68 2.68 12.28
CA ASN A 261 -7.70 1.87 12.98
C ASN A 261 -7.33 1.52 14.43
N SER A 262 -6.17 1.93 14.94
CA SER A 262 -5.59 1.43 16.19
C SER A 262 -5.72 2.39 17.38
N LEU A 263 -6.22 3.62 17.17
CA LEU A 263 -6.16 4.70 18.16
C LEU A 263 -7.03 4.39 19.40
N VAL A 264 -8.32 4.17 19.22
CA VAL A 264 -9.25 3.87 20.31
C VAL A 264 -9.11 2.41 20.75
N LYS A 265 -9.03 2.18 22.06
CA LYS A 265 -8.82 0.84 22.62
C LYS A 265 -10.16 0.17 22.95
N ASN A 266 -10.20 -1.17 22.93
CA ASN A 266 -11.39 -1.99 23.22
C ASN A 266 -12.64 -1.60 22.41
N ASP A 267 -12.43 -1.20 21.14
CA ASP A 267 -13.48 -0.77 20.19
C ASP A 267 -13.72 -1.88 19.16
N LYS A 268 -14.47 -2.91 19.58
CA LYS A 268 -14.72 -4.10 18.73
C LYS A 268 -15.53 -3.77 17.48
N ASP A 269 -16.51 -2.89 17.63
CA ASP A 269 -17.44 -2.51 16.56
C ASP A 269 -16.91 -1.32 15.72
N LYS A 270 -15.70 -0.83 16.04
CA LYS A 270 -15.08 0.31 15.39
C LYS A 270 -15.86 1.63 15.46
N LYS A 271 -16.86 1.71 16.36
CA LYS A 271 -17.75 2.85 16.46
C LYS A 271 -17.02 4.11 16.93
N GLU A 272 -16.25 4.01 18.01
CA GLU A 272 -15.61 5.19 18.60
C GLU A 272 -14.41 5.67 17.79
N ILE A 273 -13.68 4.77 17.13
CA ILE A 273 -12.62 5.17 16.19
C ILE A 273 -13.21 5.86 14.93
N MET A 274 -14.36 5.41 14.43
CA MET A 274 -15.05 6.11 13.35
C MET A 274 -15.56 7.49 13.79
N ASN A 275 -16.12 7.60 14.99
CA ASN A 275 -16.58 8.89 15.54
C ASN A 275 -15.42 9.89 15.68
N LEU A 276 -14.26 9.41 16.16
CA LEU A 276 -13.05 10.22 16.26
C LEU A 276 -12.64 10.80 14.90
N TRP A 277 -12.58 9.94 13.88
CA TRP A 277 -12.16 10.40 12.56
C TRP A 277 -13.20 11.27 11.84
N ARG A 278 -14.49 11.06 12.10
CA ARG A 278 -15.56 11.97 11.65
C ARG A 278 -15.40 13.36 12.25
N GLU A 279 -15.12 13.45 13.55
CA GLU A 279 -14.83 14.70 14.22
C GLU A 279 -13.65 15.43 13.58
N ILE A 280 -12.56 14.70 13.26
CA ILE A 280 -11.39 15.25 12.57
C ILE A 280 -11.74 15.68 11.15
N ARG A 281 -12.53 14.86 10.42
CA ARG A 281 -12.95 15.17 9.05
C ARG A 281 -13.82 16.41 8.98
N GLU A 282 -14.84 16.52 9.81
CA GLU A 282 -15.72 17.69 9.87
C GLU A 282 -14.95 18.96 10.22
N TRP A 283 -14.02 18.87 11.16
CA TRP A 283 -13.13 19.97 11.49
C TRP A 283 -12.21 20.33 10.33
N SER A 284 -11.64 19.36 9.64
CA SER A 284 -10.77 19.55 8.48
C SER A 284 -11.54 20.20 7.32
N ASP A 285 -12.69 19.67 6.93
CA ASP A 285 -13.47 20.21 5.81
C ASP A 285 -13.92 21.65 6.04
N LYS A 286 -14.23 22.00 7.30
CA LYS A 286 -14.61 23.35 7.68
C LYS A 286 -13.47 24.37 7.52
N ASN A 287 -12.23 23.97 7.82
CA ASN A 287 -11.08 24.85 7.88
C ASN A 287 -10.15 24.72 6.66
N TYR A 288 -10.16 23.55 6.00
CA TYR A 288 -9.24 23.14 4.94
C TYR A 288 -9.96 22.26 3.90
N PRO A 289 -10.93 22.78 3.13
CA PRO A 289 -11.86 21.97 2.31
C PRO A 289 -11.20 21.21 1.16
N ASP A 290 -10.02 21.62 0.71
CA ASP A 290 -9.30 20.98 -0.41
C ASP A 290 -8.24 19.96 0.04
N HIS A 291 -8.19 19.65 1.34
CA HIS A 291 -7.21 18.75 1.92
C HIS A 291 -7.72 17.30 1.99
N VAL A 292 -6.79 16.35 2.08
CA VAL A 292 -7.06 14.92 1.97
C VAL A 292 -6.52 14.16 3.16
N LEU A 293 -7.34 13.24 3.67
CA LEU A 293 -6.92 12.22 4.61
C LEU A 293 -6.96 10.84 3.92
N MET A 294 -5.82 10.16 3.89
CA MET A 294 -5.66 8.81 3.41
C MET A 294 -5.29 7.89 4.57
N ALA A 295 -5.94 6.76 4.72
CA ALA A 295 -5.68 5.86 5.83
C ALA A 295 -4.83 4.66 5.46
N GLU A 296 -4.00 4.24 6.40
CA GLU A 296 -3.58 2.86 6.50
C GLU A 296 -4.58 2.09 7.37
N TRP A 297 -5.62 1.53 6.73
CA TRP A 297 -6.64 0.78 7.44
C TRP A 297 -6.91 -0.59 6.82
N GLY A 298 -7.01 -0.66 5.49
CA GLY A 298 -7.27 -1.90 4.76
C GLY A 298 -8.68 -2.47 4.98
N SER A 299 -9.63 -1.60 5.30
CA SER A 299 -11.05 -1.94 5.46
C SER A 299 -11.91 -0.76 5.01
N PRO A 300 -12.10 -0.57 3.68
CA PRO A 300 -12.67 0.65 3.12
C PRO A 300 -14.08 0.96 3.65
N LYS A 301 -14.90 -0.05 3.94
CA LYS A 301 -16.24 0.15 4.52
C LYS A 301 -16.23 0.87 5.87
N TYR A 302 -15.23 0.61 6.72
CA TYR A 302 -15.07 1.33 7.98
C TYR A 302 -14.31 2.64 7.79
N CYS A 303 -13.22 2.59 7.06
CA CYS A 303 -12.33 3.71 6.83
C CYS A 303 -13.07 4.89 6.17
N LEU A 304 -13.72 4.64 5.04
CA LEU A 304 -14.41 5.69 4.28
C LEU A 304 -15.68 6.18 5.01
N ALA A 305 -16.38 5.27 5.73
CA ALA A 305 -17.45 5.65 6.64
C ALA A 305 -16.98 6.46 7.86
N ALA A 306 -15.70 6.39 8.20
CA ALA A 306 -15.08 7.23 9.21
C ALA A 306 -14.70 8.63 8.71
N GLY A 307 -14.88 8.92 7.40
CA GLY A 307 -14.61 10.24 6.82
C GLY A 307 -13.27 10.36 6.09
N TYR A 308 -12.51 9.30 5.93
CA TYR A 308 -11.32 9.34 5.09
C TYR A 308 -11.68 9.50 3.60
N ASN A 309 -10.81 10.20 2.85
CA ASN A 309 -10.97 10.32 1.41
C ASN A 309 -10.49 9.06 0.68
N ILE A 310 -9.46 8.40 1.21
CA ILE A 310 -8.83 7.23 0.59
C ILE A 310 -8.54 6.18 1.66
N ASP A 311 -8.85 4.91 1.35
CA ASP A 311 -8.25 3.74 2.00
C ASP A 311 -7.41 2.95 0.99
N MET A 312 -6.36 2.30 1.45
CA MET A 312 -5.47 1.52 0.60
C MET A 312 -5.83 0.03 0.65
N ASP A 313 -5.78 -0.64 -0.49
CA ASP A 313 -5.83 -2.10 -0.55
C ASP A 313 -4.51 -2.69 -0.03
N LEU A 314 -4.47 -2.85 1.28
CA LEU A 314 -3.32 -3.37 2.00
C LEU A 314 -3.44 -4.89 2.20
N ASN A 315 -2.34 -5.50 2.58
CA ASN A 315 -2.26 -6.92 2.91
C ASN A 315 -2.97 -7.30 4.22
N GLY A 316 -4.22 -6.96 4.38
CA GLY A 316 -5.05 -7.45 5.49
C GLY A 316 -5.21 -8.99 5.48
N THR A 317 -5.86 -9.54 6.48
CA THR A 317 -6.05 -10.99 6.69
C THR A 317 -6.75 -11.74 5.56
N LYS A 318 -7.36 -11.00 4.60
CA LYS A 318 -7.96 -11.52 3.37
C LYS A 318 -7.43 -10.75 2.15
N ALA A 319 -6.17 -10.35 2.21
CA ALA A 319 -5.55 -9.44 1.28
C ALA A 319 -5.66 -9.91 -0.16
N HIS A 320 -6.48 -9.23 -0.91
CA HIS A 320 -6.73 -9.54 -2.31
C HIS A 320 -5.52 -9.19 -3.18
N ASN A 321 -4.78 -8.13 -2.86
CA ASN A 321 -3.47 -7.87 -3.46
C ASN A 321 -2.51 -9.03 -3.29
N ARG A 322 -2.52 -9.69 -2.13
CA ARG A 322 -1.72 -10.88 -1.85
C ARG A 322 -1.99 -12.02 -2.83
N ARG A 323 -3.26 -12.28 -3.17
CA ARG A 323 -3.67 -13.29 -4.15
C ARG A 323 -3.33 -12.86 -5.58
N MET A 324 -3.31 -11.56 -5.84
CA MET A 324 -3.09 -11.04 -7.18
C MET A 324 -1.61 -10.99 -7.54
N TYR A 325 -0.72 -10.47 -6.70
CA TYR A 325 0.66 -10.27 -7.10
C TYR A 325 1.75 -10.48 -6.04
N PHE A 326 1.42 -10.69 -4.75
CA PHE A 326 2.44 -10.92 -3.75
C PHE A 326 2.84 -12.40 -3.62
N ASP A 327 4.07 -12.71 -4.00
CA ASP A 327 4.77 -13.92 -3.59
C ASP A 327 5.58 -13.61 -2.31
N ARG A 328 5.08 -13.95 -1.12
CA ARG A 328 5.83 -13.71 0.11
C ARG A 328 6.63 -14.94 0.55
N LYS A 329 7.80 -14.67 1.19
CA LYS A 329 8.70 -15.65 1.81
C LYS A 329 8.00 -16.68 2.72
N HIS A 330 6.92 -16.30 3.35
CA HIS A 330 6.25 -17.11 4.38
C HIS A 330 4.78 -17.41 4.06
N GLN A 331 4.40 -17.38 2.80
CA GLN A 331 3.03 -17.63 2.41
C GLN A 331 2.89 -18.91 1.62
N ALA A 332 2.38 -19.91 2.30
CA ALA A 332 1.95 -21.18 1.76
C ALA A 332 0.64 -21.11 0.93
N ASP A 333 0.24 -19.93 0.50
CA ASP A 333 -1.11 -19.69 -0.03
C ASP A 333 -1.26 -19.90 -1.54
N GLY A 334 -0.36 -20.62 -2.15
CA GLY A 334 -0.36 -20.80 -3.59
C GLY A 334 0.32 -19.64 -4.34
N GLY A 335 0.50 -19.77 -5.64
CA GLY A 335 1.02 -18.72 -6.51
C GLY A 335 0.06 -17.54 -6.63
N SER A 336 0.58 -16.37 -7.01
CA SER A 336 -0.28 -15.22 -7.31
C SER A 336 -0.95 -15.35 -8.68
N TYR A 337 -2.09 -14.69 -8.86
CA TYR A 337 -2.79 -14.64 -10.14
C TYR A 337 -1.90 -14.11 -11.28
N PHE A 338 -1.09 -13.08 -11.01
CA PHE A 338 -0.15 -12.49 -11.95
C PHE A 338 1.19 -13.26 -12.07
N SER A 339 1.21 -14.54 -11.75
CA SER A 339 2.39 -15.37 -12.00
C SER A 339 2.42 -15.91 -13.44
N LEU A 340 3.62 -16.16 -13.97
CA LEU A 340 3.81 -16.80 -15.29
C LEU A 340 3.16 -18.19 -15.36
N ASN A 341 3.06 -18.87 -14.24
CA ASN A 341 2.51 -20.21 -14.15
C ASN A 341 0.98 -20.25 -14.10
N GLY A 342 0.31 -19.10 -14.24
CA GLY A 342 -1.14 -19.04 -14.26
C GLY A 342 -1.78 -19.40 -12.93
N GLY A 343 -1.29 -18.85 -11.83
CA GLY A 343 -1.86 -19.06 -10.48
C GLY A 343 -1.51 -20.40 -9.84
N GLN A 344 -0.59 -21.18 -10.43
CA GLN A 344 -0.13 -22.41 -9.79
C GLN A 344 0.64 -22.09 -8.51
N PRO A 345 0.47 -22.90 -7.44
CA PRO A 345 1.17 -22.68 -6.19
C PRO A 345 2.68 -22.62 -6.39
N SER A 346 3.33 -21.67 -5.74
CA SER A 346 4.77 -21.74 -5.57
C SER A 346 5.07 -22.81 -4.52
N VAL A 347 5.75 -23.87 -4.93
CA VAL A 347 6.21 -24.93 -4.02
C VAL A 347 7.45 -24.49 -3.23
N ARG A 348 7.92 -23.26 -3.45
CA ARG A 348 9.13 -22.72 -2.85
C ARG A 348 8.89 -21.28 -2.38
N ASP A 349 9.51 -20.95 -1.25
CA ASP A 349 9.56 -19.57 -0.75
C ASP A 349 10.45 -18.68 -1.65
N LEU A 350 10.55 -17.40 -1.32
CA LEU A 350 11.42 -16.45 -2.05
C LEU A 350 12.91 -16.83 -2.01
N TYR A 351 13.33 -17.68 -1.08
CA TYR A 351 14.70 -18.19 -0.93
C TYR A 351 14.87 -19.57 -1.59
N GLY A 352 13.78 -20.13 -2.19
CA GLY A 352 13.75 -21.45 -2.83
C GLY A 352 13.74 -22.62 -1.88
N ASN A 353 13.51 -22.39 -0.61
CA ASN A 353 13.25 -23.47 0.32
C ASN A 353 11.91 -24.10 -0.03
N ALA A 354 11.84 -25.43 -0.02
CA ALA A 354 10.57 -26.11 -0.21
C ALA A 354 9.62 -25.75 0.95
N TRP A 355 8.40 -25.33 0.62
CA TRP A 355 7.35 -25.24 1.60
C TRP A 355 7.05 -26.63 2.18
N PRO A 356 6.77 -26.73 3.49
CA PRO A 356 6.14 -27.92 4.03
C PRO A 356 4.85 -28.24 3.27
N GLU A 357 4.67 -29.50 2.85
CA GLU A 357 3.52 -29.91 2.02
C GLU A 357 2.16 -29.55 2.66
N ASP A 358 2.08 -29.56 3.99
CA ASP A 358 0.89 -29.19 4.77
C ASP A 358 0.58 -27.67 4.73
N LYS A 359 1.52 -26.85 4.26
CA LYS A 359 1.38 -25.40 4.14
C LYS A 359 1.21 -24.91 2.71
N ILE A 360 1.23 -25.79 1.73
CA ILE A 360 0.98 -25.45 0.34
C ILE A 360 -0.53 -25.47 0.10
N ASP A 361 -1.14 -24.31 -0.10
CA ASP A 361 -2.52 -24.24 -0.60
C ASP A 361 -2.55 -24.60 -2.10
N SER A 362 -2.47 -25.89 -2.37
CA SER A 362 -2.58 -26.42 -3.72
C SER A 362 -4.01 -26.39 -4.30
N LYS A 363 -4.98 -25.91 -3.52
CA LYS A 363 -6.41 -25.97 -3.86
C LYS A 363 -6.95 -24.69 -4.45
N THR A 364 -6.34 -23.53 -4.17
CA THR A 364 -6.82 -22.25 -4.69
C THR A 364 -6.45 -22.09 -6.16
N THR A 365 -7.44 -22.05 -7.02
CA THR A 365 -7.27 -21.90 -8.46
C THR A 365 -7.16 -20.44 -8.88
N ALA A 366 -6.66 -20.17 -10.09
CA ALA A 366 -6.67 -18.83 -10.66
C ALA A 366 -8.09 -18.24 -10.77
N ALA A 367 -9.10 -19.07 -11.03
CA ALA A 367 -10.49 -18.65 -11.09
C ALA A 367 -10.98 -18.18 -9.71
N GLU A 368 -10.69 -18.93 -8.65
CA GLU A 368 -11.03 -18.55 -7.28
C GLU A 368 -10.31 -17.26 -6.86
N MET A 369 -9.02 -17.11 -7.17
CA MET A 369 -8.25 -15.89 -6.87
C MET A 369 -8.88 -14.67 -7.53
N LEU A 370 -9.19 -14.76 -8.83
CA LEU A 370 -9.78 -13.66 -9.58
C LEU A 370 -11.20 -13.35 -9.11
N LYS A 371 -11.99 -14.39 -8.83
CA LYS A 371 -13.35 -14.22 -8.31
C LYS A 371 -13.37 -13.54 -6.95
N GLU A 372 -12.54 -14.03 -6.00
CA GLU A 372 -12.40 -13.41 -4.68
C GLU A 372 -12.00 -11.94 -4.78
N TYR A 373 -11.06 -11.63 -5.67
CA TYR A 373 -10.63 -10.25 -5.91
C TYR A 373 -11.78 -9.39 -6.47
N TYR A 374 -12.44 -9.85 -7.51
CA TYR A 374 -13.52 -9.11 -8.14
C TYR A 374 -14.70 -8.89 -7.19
N ASP A 375 -15.14 -9.94 -6.49
CA ASP A 375 -16.24 -9.85 -5.53
C ASP A 375 -15.94 -8.83 -4.42
N TYR A 376 -14.74 -8.91 -3.82
CA TYR A 376 -14.34 -8.00 -2.76
C TYR A 376 -14.15 -6.56 -3.25
N PHE A 377 -13.42 -6.39 -4.36
CA PHE A 377 -13.11 -5.05 -4.86
C PHE A 377 -14.37 -4.32 -5.29
N THR A 378 -15.27 -5.03 -5.99
CA THR A 378 -16.57 -4.50 -6.41
C THR A 378 -17.45 -4.17 -5.21
N ASP A 379 -17.56 -5.08 -4.23
CA ASP A 379 -18.32 -4.84 -3.00
C ASP A 379 -17.78 -3.62 -2.20
N CYS A 380 -16.47 -3.45 -2.14
CA CYS A 380 -15.87 -2.28 -1.53
C CYS A 380 -16.24 -0.99 -2.29
N LEU A 381 -16.10 -0.98 -3.61
CA LEU A 381 -16.41 0.21 -4.43
C LEU A 381 -17.89 0.59 -4.36
N GLU A 382 -18.80 -0.38 -4.50
CA GLU A 382 -20.25 -0.14 -4.47
C GLU A 382 -20.72 0.31 -3.10
N SER A 383 -20.24 -0.34 -2.03
CA SER A 383 -20.64 0.01 -0.65
C SER A 383 -20.12 1.35 -0.16
N THR A 384 -19.13 1.94 -0.83
CA THR A 384 -18.49 3.21 -0.46
C THR A 384 -18.54 4.26 -1.56
N GLU A 385 -19.38 4.07 -2.57
CA GLU A 385 -19.44 4.89 -3.80
C GLU A 385 -19.54 6.39 -3.54
N THR A 386 -20.22 6.81 -2.47
CA THR A 386 -20.38 8.23 -2.12
C THR A 386 -19.40 8.73 -1.06
N MET A 387 -18.64 7.83 -0.41
CA MET A 387 -17.87 8.15 0.80
C MET A 387 -16.43 8.58 0.52
N GLY A 388 -15.77 7.91 -0.40
CA GLY A 388 -14.35 8.12 -0.71
C GLY A 388 -13.86 7.18 -1.80
N TYR A 389 -12.54 6.90 -1.81
CA TYR A 389 -11.88 6.10 -2.84
C TYR A 389 -11.11 4.93 -2.23
N PHE A 390 -11.19 3.78 -2.88
CA PHE A 390 -10.39 2.61 -2.52
C PHE A 390 -9.22 2.46 -3.50
N ALA A 391 -7.99 2.55 -2.96
CA ALA A 391 -6.78 2.66 -3.76
C ALA A 391 -6.10 1.31 -4.00
N ALA A 392 -5.73 1.04 -5.26
CA ALA A 392 -4.80 -0.02 -5.63
C ALA A 392 -3.36 0.51 -5.59
N ILE A 393 -2.43 -0.28 -5.04
CA ILE A 393 -1.03 0.10 -4.88
C ILE A 393 -0.10 -0.83 -5.66
N THR A 394 1.01 -0.33 -6.20
CA THR A 394 2.05 -1.18 -6.80
C THR A 394 2.90 -1.87 -5.74
N GLY A 395 3.09 -1.24 -4.64
CA GLY A 395 3.85 -1.67 -3.48
C GLY A 395 3.94 -0.53 -2.47
N ASN A 396 4.71 -0.68 -1.41
CA ASN A 396 5.07 0.39 -0.49
C ASN A 396 6.33 0.04 0.30
N HIS A 397 6.71 0.89 1.25
CA HIS A 397 7.88 0.72 2.10
C HIS A 397 7.79 -0.46 3.10
N ASP A 398 6.61 -1.08 3.28
CA ASP A 398 6.35 -2.23 4.16
C ASP A 398 6.14 -3.54 3.40
N HIS A 399 6.01 -3.46 2.08
CA HIS A 399 5.76 -4.59 1.20
C HIS A 399 6.78 -4.64 0.08
N LEU A 400 6.93 -5.84 -0.48
CA LEU A 400 7.81 -6.04 -1.63
C LEU A 400 7.26 -5.29 -2.85
N ARG A 401 8.15 -4.89 -3.75
CA ARG A 401 7.81 -4.25 -5.03
C ARG A 401 7.12 -5.24 -5.97
N ILE A 402 6.44 -4.72 -7.00
CA ILE A 402 5.88 -5.58 -8.06
C ILE A 402 6.93 -6.41 -8.79
N ASN A 403 8.17 -5.92 -8.89
CA ASN A 403 9.30 -6.68 -9.42
C ASN A 403 9.91 -7.55 -8.32
N MET A 404 9.36 -8.75 -8.17
CA MET A 404 9.77 -9.73 -7.17
C MET A 404 9.56 -11.16 -7.67
N GLY A 405 10.26 -12.08 -7.07
CA GLY A 405 10.05 -13.50 -7.33
C GLY A 405 10.30 -13.87 -8.80
N ALA A 406 9.34 -14.59 -9.38
CA ALA A 406 9.41 -15.05 -10.78
C ALA A 406 9.02 -13.97 -11.79
N ARG A 407 8.47 -12.84 -11.36
CA ARG A 407 8.22 -11.70 -12.24
C ARG A 407 9.52 -10.95 -12.47
N ASN A 408 10.03 -11.06 -13.66
CA ASN A 408 11.39 -10.63 -13.95
C ASN A 408 11.62 -10.16 -15.38
N THR A 409 10.56 -9.81 -16.10
CA THR A 409 10.68 -9.23 -17.43
C THR A 409 9.95 -7.89 -17.50
N PRO A 410 10.38 -6.95 -18.36
CA PRO A 410 9.68 -5.68 -18.55
C PRO A 410 8.20 -5.86 -18.85
N ASP A 411 7.84 -6.82 -19.71
CA ASP A 411 6.46 -7.04 -20.12
C ASP A 411 5.56 -7.51 -18.96
N GLN A 412 6.10 -8.35 -18.05
CA GLN A 412 5.36 -8.74 -16.86
C GLN A 412 5.06 -7.54 -15.95
N LEU A 413 6.03 -6.64 -15.79
CA LEU A 413 5.87 -5.44 -14.98
C LEU A 413 4.91 -4.45 -15.65
N LYS A 414 4.98 -4.30 -16.99
CA LYS A 414 4.03 -3.47 -17.74
C LYS A 414 2.60 -3.99 -17.62
N VAL A 415 2.37 -5.31 -17.64
CA VAL A 415 1.04 -5.91 -17.39
C VAL A 415 0.53 -5.54 -15.99
N MET A 416 1.40 -5.62 -14.97
CA MET A 416 1.06 -5.25 -13.60
C MET A 416 0.74 -3.74 -13.47
N LEU A 417 1.59 -2.89 -14.05
CA LEU A 417 1.38 -1.45 -14.06
C LEU A 417 0.09 -1.07 -14.80
N THR A 418 -0.22 -1.76 -15.90
CA THR A 418 -1.49 -1.56 -16.61
C THR A 418 -2.67 -1.85 -15.70
N TRP A 419 -2.62 -2.95 -14.96
CA TRP A 419 -3.67 -3.27 -13.98
C TRP A 419 -3.82 -2.15 -12.94
N VAL A 420 -2.75 -1.81 -12.20
CA VAL A 420 -2.84 -0.83 -11.11
C VAL A 420 -3.23 0.56 -11.62
N LEU A 421 -2.63 1.05 -12.71
CA LEU A 421 -2.86 2.41 -13.22
C LEU A 421 -4.22 2.60 -13.90
N THR A 422 -4.90 1.53 -14.27
CA THR A 422 -6.29 1.59 -14.78
C THR A 422 -7.35 1.34 -13.69
N MET A 423 -6.93 1.03 -12.45
CA MET A 423 -7.85 0.93 -11.31
C MET A 423 -8.39 2.31 -10.89
N PRO A 424 -9.50 2.38 -10.12
CA PRO A 424 -10.12 3.65 -9.75
C PRO A 424 -9.16 4.66 -9.11
N MET A 425 -8.38 4.25 -8.10
CA MET A 425 -7.43 5.12 -7.39
C MET A 425 -6.06 4.45 -7.30
N PRO A 426 -5.11 4.78 -8.18
CA PRO A 426 -3.79 4.17 -8.16
C PRO A 426 -2.80 4.91 -7.27
N ILE A 427 -1.97 4.15 -6.54
CA ILE A 427 -0.78 4.64 -5.84
C ILE A 427 0.44 3.92 -6.41
N LEU A 428 1.39 4.70 -6.89
CA LEU A 428 2.64 4.24 -7.49
C LEU A 428 3.79 4.43 -6.50
N TYR A 429 4.47 3.37 -6.12
CA TYR A 429 5.62 3.45 -5.24
C TYR A 429 6.88 3.78 -6.04
N TYR A 430 7.72 4.71 -5.55
CA TYR A 430 8.92 5.16 -6.26
C TYR A 430 9.77 4.00 -6.76
N GLY A 431 10.25 4.10 -7.99
CA GLY A 431 11.07 3.10 -8.65
C GLY A 431 10.30 1.92 -9.28
N ASP A 432 9.02 1.73 -8.96
CA ASP A 432 8.21 0.70 -9.64
C ASP A 432 7.95 1.08 -11.09
N GLU A 433 7.92 2.38 -11.41
CA GLU A 433 7.80 2.92 -12.78
C GLU A 433 8.98 2.62 -13.67
N ILE A 434 10.14 2.31 -13.11
CA ILE A 434 11.32 1.85 -13.85
C ILE A 434 11.60 0.35 -13.65
N GLY A 435 10.73 -0.32 -12.87
CA GLY A 435 10.86 -1.73 -12.59
C GLY A 435 11.96 -2.07 -11.58
N MET A 436 12.24 -1.21 -10.59
CA MET A 436 13.17 -1.53 -9.51
C MET A 436 12.75 -2.81 -8.79
N ARG A 437 13.73 -3.61 -8.41
CA ARG A 437 13.53 -4.90 -7.78
C ARG A 437 13.57 -4.82 -6.26
N SER A 438 12.73 -5.61 -5.59
CA SER A 438 12.94 -5.92 -4.18
C SER A 438 14.20 -6.76 -4.01
N LEU A 439 15.13 -6.28 -3.21
CA LEU A 439 16.31 -7.05 -2.79
C LEU A 439 15.99 -7.88 -1.54
N VAL A 440 16.80 -8.89 -1.27
CA VAL A 440 16.65 -9.75 -0.09
C VAL A 440 18.00 -9.90 0.62
N ASP A 441 17.95 -10.42 1.86
CA ASP A 441 19.13 -10.63 2.72
C ASP A 441 19.90 -9.33 3.00
N LEU A 442 19.18 -8.18 2.97
CA LEU A 442 19.76 -6.89 3.33
C LEU A 442 19.85 -6.70 4.85
N PRO A 443 20.79 -5.86 5.32
CA PRO A 443 20.87 -5.48 6.72
C PRO A 443 19.54 -4.97 7.26
N ASN A 444 19.29 -5.23 8.55
CA ASN A 444 18.19 -4.60 9.26
C ASN A 444 18.54 -3.14 9.57
N VAL A 445 18.18 -2.25 8.66
CA VAL A 445 18.38 -0.80 8.85
C VAL A 445 17.13 -0.23 9.50
N GLU A 446 17.32 0.44 10.64
CA GLU A 446 16.24 1.17 11.34
C GLU A 446 14.97 0.32 11.54
N GLY A 447 15.13 -0.90 12.03
CA GLY A 447 14.01 -1.79 12.32
C GLY A 447 13.22 -2.27 11.11
N ALA A 448 13.77 -2.13 9.90
CA ALA A 448 13.07 -2.53 8.68
C ALA A 448 12.74 -4.02 8.64
N ASN A 449 13.58 -4.86 9.25
CA ASN A 449 13.38 -6.31 9.24
C ASN A 449 12.94 -6.79 10.63
N HIS A 450 11.70 -7.25 10.77
CA HIS A 450 11.16 -7.75 12.03
C HIS A 450 10.20 -8.93 11.80
N ASN A 451 10.16 -9.87 12.74
CA ASN A 451 9.24 -11.02 12.72
C ASN A 451 9.21 -11.75 11.36
N GLY A 452 10.38 -11.90 10.71
CA GLY A 452 10.50 -12.54 9.40
C GLY A 452 10.01 -11.71 8.21
N LYS A 453 9.65 -10.44 8.39
CA LYS A 453 9.40 -9.49 7.31
C LYS A 453 10.70 -8.76 6.99
N GLU A 454 11.04 -8.70 5.73
CA GLU A 454 12.20 -7.97 5.22
C GLU A 454 11.70 -6.77 4.41
N ARG A 455 11.73 -5.59 5.03
CA ARG A 455 11.29 -4.33 4.41
C ARG A 455 12.43 -3.57 3.72
N SER A 456 13.69 -3.80 4.15
CA SER A 456 14.87 -3.11 3.59
C SER A 456 14.94 -3.25 2.07
N GLY A 457 14.58 -4.41 1.52
CA GLY A 457 14.63 -4.68 0.09
C GLY A 457 13.70 -3.84 -0.78
N ALA A 458 12.64 -3.30 -0.22
CA ALA A 458 11.74 -2.36 -0.89
C ALA A 458 12.17 -0.89 -0.70
N ARG A 459 13.12 -0.61 0.22
CA ARG A 459 13.57 0.74 0.60
C ARG A 459 14.92 1.13 0.01
N THR A 460 15.39 0.42 -1.03
CA THR A 460 16.66 0.67 -1.69
C THR A 460 16.65 1.98 -2.48
N PRO A 461 17.83 2.64 -2.65
CA PRO A 461 17.93 3.92 -3.34
C PRO A 461 17.36 3.90 -4.76
N MET A 462 16.70 4.99 -5.15
CA MET A 462 16.23 5.23 -6.52
C MET A 462 17.38 5.19 -7.52
N GLN A 463 17.14 4.61 -8.69
CA GLN A 463 18.16 4.36 -9.70
C GLN A 463 18.04 5.34 -10.86
N TRP A 464 18.84 6.41 -10.81
CA TRP A 464 18.80 7.50 -11.78
C TRP A 464 19.69 7.22 -12.99
N THR A 465 20.93 6.78 -12.76
CA THR A 465 21.93 6.53 -13.78
C THR A 465 22.65 5.21 -13.56
N SER A 466 23.51 4.80 -14.50
CA SER A 466 24.25 3.53 -14.45
C SER A 466 25.54 3.55 -13.60
N GLY A 467 25.77 4.55 -12.75
CA GLY A 467 26.95 4.63 -11.88
C GLY A 467 26.87 3.70 -10.66
N GLU A 468 27.96 3.62 -9.89
CA GLU A 468 28.08 2.74 -8.70
C GLU A 468 27.07 3.06 -7.59
N THR A 469 26.65 4.33 -7.46
CA THR A 469 25.59 4.79 -6.57
C THR A 469 24.25 4.96 -7.31
N ALA A 470 24.15 4.49 -8.54
CA ALA A 470 22.99 4.68 -9.43
C ALA A 470 22.57 6.16 -9.60
N GLY A 471 23.50 7.11 -9.43
CA GLY A 471 23.20 8.54 -9.47
C GLY A 471 22.33 9.03 -8.30
N PHE A 472 22.06 8.18 -7.32
CA PHE A 472 21.34 8.55 -6.10
C PHE A 472 22.13 9.55 -5.25
N SER A 473 23.44 9.31 -5.10
CA SER A 473 24.35 10.08 -4.26
C SER A 473 25.70 10.30 -4.96
N THR A 474 26.45 11.29 -4.48
CA THR A 474 27.85 11.53 -4.85
C THR A 474 28.83 10.89 -3.86
N CYS A 475 28.36 10.24 -2.79
CA CYS A 475 29.21 9.54 -1.83
C CYS A 475 29.83 8.26 -2.42
N SER A 476 30.76 7.65 -1.69
CA SER A 476 31.22 6.29 -2.02
C SER A 476 30.13 5.25 -1.72
N PRO A 477 30.05 4.13 -2.48
CA PRO A 477 28.99 3.13 -2.36
C PRO A 477 28.84 2.52 -0.95
N ASP A 478 29.92 2.44 -0.19
CA ASP A 478 29.94 1.92 1.19
C ASP A 478 29.25 2.83 2.22
N LYS A 479 28.97 4.09 1.85
CA LYS A 479 28.25 5.06 2.68
C LYS A 479 26.77 5.14 2.39
N LEU A 480 26.28 4.44 1.37
CA LEU A 480 24.86 4.45 1.04
C LEU A 480 24.03 3.88 2.20
N TYR A 481 22.91 4.51 2.49
CA TYR A 481 21.90 4.04 3.45
C TYR A 481 21.51 2.58 3.25
N LEU A 482 21.27 2.18 1.99
CA LEU A 482 21.05 0.82 1.52
C LEU A 482 21.73 0.65 0.16
N PRO A 483 22.12 -0.58 -0.23
CA PRO A 483 22.78 -0.80 -1.51
C PRO A 483 21.86 -0.56 -2.69
N VAL A 484 22.44 -0.17 -3.83
CA VAL A 484 21.78 -0.11 -5.13
C VAL A 484 21.99 -1.41 -5.91
N CYS A 485 21.04 -1.76 -6.78
CA CYS A 485 21.15 -2.88 -7.69
C CYS A 485 20.61 -2.47 -9.07
N THR A 486 21.48 -1.85 -9.88
CA THR A 486 21.15 -1.48 -11.27
C THR A 486 21.20 -2.67 -12.21
N GLU A 487 21.77 -3.78 -11.75
CA GLU A 487 21.80 -5.02 -12.50
C GLU A 487 20.53 -5.82 -12.30
N TRP A 488 20.11 -6.48 -13.35
CA TRP A 488 19.04 -7.46 -13.26
C TRP A 488 19.43 -8.73 -12.49
N SER A 489 20.67 -8.87 -12.09
CA SER A 489 21.11 -10.01 -11.30
C SER A 489 20.48 -9.93 -9.90
N PRO A 490 19.56 -10.84 -9.53
CA PRO A 490 19.21 -11.00 -8.13
C PRO A 490 20.47 -11.32 -7.35
N ALA A 491 20.53 -10.94 -6.09
CA ALA A 491 21.57 -11.40 -5.18
C ALA A 491 21.75 -12.92 -5.36
N THR A 492 22.98 -13.37 -5.39
CA THR A 492 23.35 -14.76 -5.75
C THR A 492 22.77 -15.84 -4.84
N SER A 493 22.20 -15.46 -3.71
CA SER A 493 21.45 -16.32 -2.76
C SER A 493 19.99 -16.58 -3.16
N TYR A 494 19.49 -16.00 -4.26
CA TYR A 494 18.11 -16.16 -4.71
C TYR A 494 17.94 -17.47 -5.47
N PRO A 495 17.21 -18.47 -4.98
CA PRO A 495 17.03 -19.73 -5.70
C PRO A 495 16.16 -19.61 -6.96
N GLN A 496 15.25 -18.64 -6.99
CA GLN A 496 14.52 -18.26 -8.22
C GLN A 496 15.47 -17.68 -9.28
N TYR A 497 16.64 -17.19 -8.88
CA TYR A 497 17.74 -16.84 -9.78
C TYR A 497 18.26 -18.03 -10.53
N LEU A 498 18.36 -19.19 -9.92
CA LEU A 498 18.83 -20.42 -10.60
C LEU A 498 17.82 -20.86 -11.67
N ASP A 499 16.54 -20.78 -11.41
CA ASP A 499 15.51 -21.06 -12.41
C ASP A 499 15.43 -19.97 -13.47
N TRP A 500 15.58 -18.71 -13.10
CA TRP A 500 15.70 -17.60 -14.05
C TRP A 500 16.97 -17.74 -14.90
N LYS A 501 18.14 -17.99 -14.29
CA LYS A 501 19.39 -18.20 -14.98
C LYS A 501 19.30 -19.33 -15.99
N LYS A 502 18.71 -20.46 -15.61
CA LYS A 502 18.44 -21.59 -16.50
C LYS A 502 17.51 -21.22 -17.65
N ASN A 503 16.46 -20.45 -17.40
CA ASN A 503 15.54 -19.98 -18.43
C ASN A 503 16.18 -18.91 -19.32
N PHE A 504 17.03 -18.07 -18.78
CA PHE A 504 17.84 -17.10 -19.50
C PHE A 504 18.86 -17.76 -20.41
N GLU A 505 19.66 -18.68 -19.90
CA GLU A 505 20.63 -19.47 -20.68
C GLU A 505 19.93 -20.30 -21.77
N ALA A 506 18.68 -20.70 -21.53
CA ALA A 506 17.83 -21.36 -22.53
C ALA A 506 17.15 -20.40 -23.51
N GLY A 507 17.40 -19.09 -23.45
CA GLY A 507 16.81 -18.07 -24.32
C GLY A 507 15.32 -17.87 -24.17
N LYS A 508 14.72 -18.38 -23.07
CA LYS A 508 13.28 -18.30 -22.79
C LYS A 508 12.86 -17.00 -22.12
N VAL A 509 13.81 -16.28 -21.55
CA VAL A 509 13.60 -15.02 -20.83
C VAL A 509 14.61 -14.00 -21.34
N LYS A 510 14.12 -12.83 -21.74
CA LYS A 510 14.96 -11.66 -22.01
C LYS A 510 15.18 -10.92 -20.70
N PRO A 511 16.39 -10.84 -20.15
CA PRO A 511 16.61 -10.02 -18.98
C PRO A 511 16.60 -8.55 -19.37
N ILE A 512 16.34 -7.69 -18.39
CA ILE A 512 16.78 -6.31 -18.44
C ILE A 512 18.30 -6.35 -18.26
N ALA A 513 19.08 -5.80 -19.19
CA ALA A 513 20.53 -5.83 -19.12
C ALA A 513 21.05 -4.93 -17.98
N LYS A 514 22.34 -5.11 -17.61
CA LYS A 514 23.02 -4.25 -16.64
C LYS A 514 22.86 -2.77 -17.02
N GLY A 515 22.42 -1.94 -16.08
CA GLY A 515 22.20 -0.51 -16.29
C GLY A 515 20.89 -0.15 -16.97
N GLU A 516 20.03 -1.12 -17.32
CA GLU A 516 18.72 -0.83 -17.93
C GLU A 516 17.64 -0.48 -16.88
N ILE A 517 17.83 -0.80 -15.60
CA ILE A 517 16.92 -0.41 -14.53
C ILE A 517 17.35 0.97 -13.98
N THR A 518 17.36 1.97 -14.84
CA THR A 518 17.64 3.36 -14.46
C THR A 518 16.70 4.31 -15.20
N VAL A 519 16.47 5.49 -14.62
CA VAL A 519 15.72 6.55 -15.31
C VAL A 519 16.41 6.92 -16.63
N GLU A 520 17.74 7.15 -16.60
CA GLU A 520 18.50 7.59 -17.76
C GLU A 520 18.40 6.64 -18.97
N SER A 521 18.47 5.33 -18.74
CA SER A 521 18.39 4.34 -19.82
C SER A 521 16.97 4.22 -20.37
N GLN A 522 15.97 4.31 -19.49
CA GLN A 522 14.57 4.10 -19.87
C GLN A 522 13.89 5.34 -20.42
N ASP A 523 14.34 6.53 -20.06
CA ASP A 523 13.79 7.80 -20.55
C ASP A 523 13.85 7.92 -22.09
N LYS A 524 14.91 7.40 -22.68
CA LYS A 524 15.16 7.45 -24.13
C LYS A 524 14.57 6.27 -24.91
N ASP A 525 14.13 5.21 -24.22
CA ASP A 525 13.57 4.02 -24.84
C ASP A 525 12.04 4.06 -24.82
N PRO A 526 11.37 4.27 -25.97
CA PRO A 526 9.90 4.33 -26.03
C PRO A 526 9.23 3.01 -25.60
N GLU A 527 9.95 1.89 -25.67
CA GLU A 527 9.45 0.58 -25.26
C GLU A 527 9.73 0.28 -23.76
N SER A 528 10.28 1.23 -23.00
CA SER A 528 10.65 1.05 -21.61
C SER A 528 9.42 0.92 -20.68
N ILE A 529 9.66 0.44 -19.46
CA ILE A 529 8.65 0.41 -18.38
C ILE A 529 8.26 1.84 -18.02
N LEU A 530 9.23 2.75 -17.93
CA LEU A 530 9.02 4.16 -17.61
C LEU A 530 8.07 4.85 -18.60
N ASN A 531 8.34 4.71 -19.90
CA ASN A 531 7.51 5.36 -20.91
C ASN A 531 6.14 4.70 -21.03
N TRP A 532 6.03 3.40 -20.82
CA TRP A 532 4.73 2.73 -20.68
C TRP A 532 3.92 3.28 -19.49
N THR A 533 4.57 3.49 -18.35
CA THR A 533 3.95 4.10 -17.16
C THR A 533 3.43 5.51 -17.46
N ARG A 534 4.24 6.34 -18.10
CA ARG A 534 3.85 7.70 -18.55
C ARG A 534 2.65 7.66 -19.50
N GLU A 535 2.66 6.75 -20.47
CA GLU A 535 1.55 6.56 -21.42
C GLU A 535 0.24 6.22 -20.71
N LEU A 536 0.28 5.30 -19.76
CA LEU A 536 -0.90 4.91 -18.97
C LEU A 536 -1.43 6.06 -18.11
N ILE A 537 -0.55 6.83 -17.46
CA ILE A 537 -0.96 7.98 -16.66
C ILE A 537 -1.54 9.09 -17.57
N ALA A 538 -0.94 9.33 -18.74
CA ALA A 538 -1.47 10.28 -19.71
C ALA A 538 -2.84 9.85 -20.25
N LEU A 539 -3.02 8.57 -20.57
CA LEU A 539 -4.31 8.01 -20.98
C LEU A 539 -5.36 8.21 -19.88
N ARG A 540 -5.02 7.93 -18.62
CA ARG A 540 -5.92 8.14 -17.48
C ARG A 540 -6.35 9.61 -17.38
N LYS A 541 -5.41 10.56 -17.42
CA LYS A 541 -5.70 11.98 -17.32
C LYS A 541 -6.61 12.49 -18.46
N SER A 542 -6.46 11.93 -19.65
CA SER A 542 -7.24 12.33 -20.84
C SER A 542 -8.62 11.67 -20.94
N SER A 543 -8.98 10.74 -20.04
CA SER A 543 -10.17 9.89 -20.18
C SER A 543 -10.91 9.75 -18.85
N GLU A 544 -12.03 10.48 -18.71
CA GLU A 544 -12.84 10.46 -17.48
C GLU A 544 -13.30 9.05 -17.09
N ALA A 545 -13.49 8.14 -18.05
CA ALA A 545 -13.86 6.75 -17.76
C ALA A 545 -12.79 5.96 -16.99
N LEU A 546 -11.56 6.48 -16.91
CA LEU A 546 -10.47 5.89 -16.09
C LEU A 546 -10.30 6.59 -14.73
N TRP A 547 -11.06 7.68 -14.47
CA TRP A 547 -10.94 8.41 -13.21
C TRP A 547 -11.49 7.64 -12.01
N ALA A 548 -11.20 8.12 -10.82
CA ALA A 548 -11.46 7.41 -9.56
C ALA A 548 -12.96 7.14 -9.31
N ASP A 549 -13.83 8.00 -9.77
CA ASP A 549 -15.29 7.93 -9.61
C ASP A 549 -16.01 7.16 -10.73
N SER A 550 -15.30 6.68 -11.73
CA SER A 550 -15.87 5.84 -12.80
C SER A 550 -16.02 4.39 -12.35
N LYS A 551 -17.05 3.74 -12.89
CA LYS A 551 -17.38 2.35 -12.53
C LYS A 551 -16.28 1.38 -12.95
N PHE A 552 -16.00 0.44 -12.06
CA PHE A 552 -15.22 -0.76 -12.34
C PHE A 552 -16.20 -1.93 -12.49
N ILE A 553 -16.16 -2.62 -13.62
CA ILE A 553 -17.09 -3.69 -13.95
C ILE A 553 -16.28 -4.92 -14.34
N PRO A 554 -16.23 -5.94 -13.49
CA PRO A 554 -15.51 -7.17 -13.79
C PRO A 554 -16.21 -7.97 -14.90
N VAL A 555 -15.42 -8.59 -15.76
CA VAL A 555 -15.85 -9.56 -16.75
C VAL A 555 -15.24 -10.90 -16.37
N PHE A 556 -16.02 -11.79 -15.78
CA PHE A 556 -15.54 -13.03 -15.20
C PHE A 556 -16.07 -14.26 -15.91
N ASN A 557 -15.17 -15.20 -16.22
CA ASN A 557 -15.51 -16.53 -16.70
C ASN A 557 -14.74 -17.57 -15.85
N GLU A 558 -15.48 -18.36 -15.08
CA GLU A 558 -14.92 -19.34 -14.17
C GLU A 558 -14.10 -20.43 -14.88
N SER A 559 -14.52 -20.86 -16.06
CA SER A 559 -13.82 -21.88 -16.85
C SER A 559 -12.58 -21.32 -17.57
N GLN A 560 -12.48 -20.00 -17.72
CA GLN A 560 -11.40 -19.31 -18.43
C GLN A 560 -10.99 -18.04 -17.66
N PRO A 561 -10.26 -18.17 -16.52
CA PRO A 561 -9.88 -17.03 -15.70
C PRO A 561 -8.83 -16.12 -16.35
N TYR A 562 -8.25 -16.54 -17.47
CA TYR A 562 -7.31 -15.76 -18.28
C TYR A 562 -7.80 -15.59 -19.71
N PRO A 563 -7.65 -14.40 -20.31
CA PRO A 563 -7.09 -13.18 -19.73
C PRO A 563 -8.02 -12.60 -18.64
N MET A 564 -7.44 -11.83 -17.69
CA MET A 564 -8.21 -10.95 -16.81
C MET A 564 -8.89 -9.88 -17.66
N VAL A 565 -10.20 -9.68 -17.49
CA VAL A 565 -10.96 -8.66 -18.24
C VAL A 565 -11.85 -7.87 -17.32
N TYR A 566 -11.85 -6.56 -17.49
CA TYR A 566 -12.78 -5.65 -16.80
C TYR A 566 -13.05 -4.41 -17.65
N LEU A 567 -14.13 -3.73 -17.33
CA LEU A 567 -14.49 -2.45 -17.93
C LEU A 567 -14.30 -1.31 -16.94
N ARG A 568 -13.95 -0.15 -17.48
CA ARG A 568 -14.02 1.14 -16.79
C ARG A 568 -14.97 2.03 -17.57
N SER A 569 -15.97 2.65 -16.88
CA SER A 569 -17.00 3.42 -17.55
C SER A 569 -17.53 4.56 -16.70
N ASN A 570 -17.74 5.73 -17.32
CA ASN A 570 -18.47 6.85 -16.73
C ASN A 570 -19.88 7.01 -17.32
N GLY A 571 -20.36 6.02 -18.09
CA GLY A 571 -21.66 6.04 -18.78
C GLY A 571 -21.67 6.76 -20.13
N LYS A 572 -20.63 7.53 -20.47
CA LYS A 572 -20.45 8.19 -21.78
C LYS A 572 -19.35 7.52 -22.58
N GLU A 573 -18.33 7.08 -21.91
CA GLU A 573 -17.15 6.42 -22.46
C GLU A 573 -16.90 5.14 -21.67
N THR A 574 -16.46 4.10 -22.36
CA THR A 574 -16.14 2.80 -21.76
C THR A 574 -14.84 2.27 -22.32
N PHE A 575 -13.94 1.83 -21.43
CA PHE A 575 -12.74 1.09 -21.78
C PHE A 575 -12.90 -0.38 -21.40
N LEU A 576 -12.48 -1.27 -22.30
CA LEU A 576 -12.23 -2.66 -22.00
C LEU A 576 -10.73 -2.84 -21.80
N ILE A 577 -10.35 -3.39 -20.65
CA ILE A 577 -8.97 -3.74 -20.31
C ILE A 577 -8.88 -5.26 -20.24
N ALA A 578 -7.94 -5.85 -21.00
CA ALA A 578 -7.70 -7.29 -20.97
C ALA A 578 -6.20 -7.56 -20.78
N LEU A 579 -5.86 -8.41 -19.80
CA LEU A 579 -4.50 -8.67 -19.36
C LEU A 579 -4.20 -10.17 -19.27
N ASN A 580 -3.16 -10.61 -19.94
CA ASN A 580 -2.65 -11.98 -19.85
C ASN A 580 -1.27 -11.99 -19.16
N PRO A 581 -1.19 -12.25 -17.88
CA PRO A 581 0.10 -12.32 -17.17
C PRO A 581 0.85 -13.64 -17.41
N THR A 582 0.20 -14.64 -18.01
CA THR A 582 0.74 -16.00 -18.13
C THR A 582 1.78 -16.13 -19.25
N GLY A 583 2.66 -17.14 -19.15
CA GLY A 583 3.65 -17.47 -20.16
C GLY A 583 3.09 -18.14 -21.43
N THR A 584 1.74 -18.18 -21.61
CA THR A 584 1.10 -18.82 -22.77
C THR A 584 -0.01 -17.95 -23.35
N ARG A 585 -0.26 -18.10 -24.66
CA ARG A 585 -1.40 -17.42 -25.32
C ARG A 585 -2.73 -17.82 -24.67
N LYS A 586 -3.59 -16.85 -24.49
CA LYS A 586 -4.95 -17.02 -23.97
C LYS A 586 -5.97 -16.42 -24.94
N SER A 587 -7.13 -17.06 -25.03
CA SER A 587 -8.27 -16.51 -25.78
C SER A 587 -9.54 -16.63 -24.94
N LEU A 588 -10.37 -15.60 -24.99
CA LEU A 588 -11.66 -15.55 -24.29
C LEU A 588 -12.72 -15.06 -25.28
N THR A 589 -13.85 -15.76 -25.32
CA THR A 589 -15.02 -15.31 -26.06
C THR A 589 -15.97 -14.62 -25.09
N LEU A 590 -16.25 -13.36 -25.35
CA LEU A 590 -17.23 -12.56 -24.63
C LEU A 590 -18.58 -12.75 -25.32
N ASN A 591 -19.45 -13.52 -24.69
CA ASN A 591 -20.78 -13.88 -25.20
C ASN A 591 -21.88 -13.47 -24.20
N ASP A 592 -23.12 -13.94 -24.43
CA ASP A 592 -24.30 -13.61 -23.63
C ASP A 592 -24.22 -14.01 -22.15
N GLU A 593 -23.32 -14.92 -21.79
CA GLU A 593 -23.11 -15.34 -20.42
C GLU A 593 -22.48 -14.22 -19.56
N VAL A 594 -21.91 -13.20 -20.23
CA VAL A 594 -21.38 -12.00 -19.61
C VAL A 594 -22.38 -10.85 -19.80
N SER A 595 -23.51 -10.91 -19.08
CA SER A 595 -24.64 -9.98 -19.25
C SER A 595 -24.28 -8.49 -19.10
N SER A 596 -23.34 -8.16 -18.23
CA SER A 596 -22.85 -6.78 -18.04
C SER A 596 -22.07 -6.26 -19.25
N TYR A 597 -21.37 -7.11 -19.98
CA TYR A 597 -20.60 -6.71 -21.16
C TYR A 597 -21.52 -6.29 -22.32
N ARG A 598 -22.59 -7.01 -22.61
CA ARG A 598 -23.51 -6.68 -23.72
C ARG A 598 -24.27 -5.37 -23.54
N SER A 599 -24.75 -5.10 -22.35
CA SER A 599 -25.46 -3.84 -22.09
C SER A 599 -24.59 -2.60 -22.31
N MET A 600 -23.25 -2.74 -22.16
CA MET A 600 -22.29 -1.67 -22.35
C MET A 600 -21.72 -1.58 -23.76
N THR A 601 -21.78 -2.65 -24.53
CA THR A 601 -21.30 -2.68 -25.93
C THR A 601 -22.42 -2.63 -26.95
N GLU A 602 -23.67 -2.66 -26.52
CA GLU A 602 -24.84 -2.56 -27.37
C GLU A 602 -24.85 -1.20 -28.10
N GLY A 603 -24.64 -1.25 -29.40
CA GLY A 603 -24.52 -0.04 -30.22
C GLY A 603 -23.11 0.30 -30.73
N VAL A 604 -22.06 -0.31 -30.19
CA VAL A 604 -20.70 -0.15 -30.72
C VAL A 604 -20.55 -0.95 -32.01
N LYS A 605 -20.45 -0.27 -33.15
CA LYS A 605 -20.30 -0.90 -34.48
C LYS A 605 -18.92 -0.58 -35.05
N GLY A 606 -18.27 -1.58 -35.66
CA GLY A 606 -17.05 -1.40 -36.44
C GLY A 606 -15.80 -2.07 -35.87
N ILE A 607 -14.67 -1.83 -36.48
CA ILE A 607 -13.35 -2.24 -35.99
C ILE A 607 -12.98 -1.30 -34.84
N VAL A 608 -12.78 -1.85 -33.66
CA VAL A 608 -12.35 -1.07 -32.50
C VAL A 608 -10.83 -1.23 -32.40
N ASN A 609 -10.11 -0.14 -32.63
CA ASN A 609 -8.66 -0.12 -32.47
C ASN A 609 -8.27 -0.02 -30.99
N PRO A 610 -7.24 -0.72 -30.54
CA PRO A 610 -6.72 -0.50 -29.20
C PRO A 610 -6.16 0.92 -29.07
N VAL A 611 -6.37 1.53 -27.92
CA VAL A 611 -5.74 2.81 -27.55
C VAL A 611 -4.35 2.60 -26.97
N ALA A 612 -4.12 1.42 -26.36
CA ALA A 612 -2.80 0.96 -25.94
C ALA A 612 -2.73 -0.58 -26.03
N SER A 613 -1.58 -1.11 -26.37
CA SER A 613 -1.34 -2.56 -26.42
C SER A 613 0.08 -2.92 -26.07
N LEU A 614 0.23 -3.96 -25.23
CA LEU A 614 1.49 -4.59 -24.89
C LEU A 614 1.53 -5.98 -25.54
N GLY A 615 2.57 -6.25 -26.35
CA GLY A 615 2.70 -7.51 -27.07
C GLY A 615 1.64 -7.70 -28.17
N LYS A 616 1.47 -8.95 -28.63
CA LYS A 616 0.52 -9.25 -29.71
C LYS A 616 -0.85 -9.56 -29.12
N CYS A 617 -1.79 -8.68 -29.37
CA CYS A 617 -3.18 -8.78 -28.95
C CYS A 617 -4.11 -8.63 -30.14
N SER A 618 -5.29 -9.25 -30.07
CA SER A 618 -6.36 -9.02 -31.04
C SER A 618 -7.73 -9.04 -30.37
N TYR A 619 -8.60 -8.17 -30.86
CA TYR A 619 -10.01 -8.13 -30.54
C TYR A 619 -10.81 -8.24 -31.84
N LYS A 620 -11.71 -9.20 -31.89
CA LYS A 620 -12.52 -9.46 -33.10
C LYS A 620 -13.98 -9.64 -32.72
N ARG A 621 -14.86 -8.90 -33.39
CA ARG A 621 -16.29 -9.12 -33.32
C ARG A 621 -16.69 -10.25 -34.22
N THR A 622 -17.47 -11.19 -33.71
CA THR A 622 -18.01 -12.32 -34.45
C THR A 622 -19.52 -12.46 -34.21
N GLY A 623 -20.21 -13.18 -35.07
CA GLY A 623 -21.63 -13.46 -34.89
C GLY A 623 -21.97 -14.34 -33.66
N LYS A 624 -20.95 -14.91 -33.00
CA LYS A 624 -21.08 -15.75 -31.80
C LYS A 624 -20.55 -15.06 -30.53
N GLY A 625 -20.20 -13.79 -30.61
CA GLY A 625 -19.60 -13.01 -29.52
C GLY A 625 -18.25 -12.38 -29.92
N ASP A 626 -17.71 -11.57 -29.05
CA ASP A 626 -16.45 -10.90 -29.28
C ASP A 626 -15.29 -11.75 -28.77
N VAL A 627 -14.24 -11.92 -29.58
CA VAL A 627 -13.10 -12.79 -29.25
C VAL A 627 -11.87 -11.95 -28.96
N LEU A 628 -11.37 -12.08 -27.73
CA LEU A 628 -10.07 -11.56 -27.29
C LEU A 628 -9.02 -12.67 -27.44
N THR A 629 -7.87 -12.34 -28.03
CA THR A 629 -6.71 -13.24 -28.05
C THR A 629 -5.47 -12.42 -27.67
N LEU A 630 -4.79 -12.87 -26.63
CA LEU A 630 -3.62 -12.25 -26.05
C LEU A 630 -2.48 -13.26 -26.02
N ASP A 631 -1.33 -12.90 -26.58
CA ASP A 631 -0.11 -13.71 -26.47
C ASP A 631 0.38 -13.81 -25.03
N ALA A 632 1.44 -14.55 -24.79
CA ALA A 632 2.08 -14.61 -23.47
C ALA A 632 2.45 -13.21 -22.99
N THR A 633 2.22 -12.91 -21.72
CA THR A 633 2.61 -11.68 -21.05
C THR A 633 2.26 -10.43 -21.87
N SER A 634 0.97 -10.22 -22.08
CA SER A 634 0.47 -9.15 -22.94
C SER A 634 -0.79 -8.51 -22.40
N GLY A 635 -1.14 -7.35 -22.91
CA GLY A 635 -2.33 -6.60 -22.49
C GLY A 635 -2.85 -5.68 -23.58
N ILE A 636 -4.14 -5.35 -23.50
CA ILE A 636 -4.80 -4.44 -24.45
C ILE A 636 -5.80 -3.56 -23.73
N ILE A 637 -5.85 -2.30 -24.12
CA ILE A 637 -6.85 -1.32 -23.70
C ILE A 637 -7.61 -0.86 -24.94
N ILE A 638 -8.91 -1.02 -24.91
CA ILE A 638 -9.80 -0.70 -26.01
C ILE A 638 -10.83 0.31 -25.56
N ARG A 639 -11.01 1.39 -26.32
CA ARG A 639 -12.16 2.29 -26.16
C ARG A 639 -13.33 1.70 -26.94
N LEU A 640 -14.44 1.39 -26.25
CA LEU A 640 -15.64 0.80 -26.84
C LEU A 640 -16.61 1.85 -27.39
#